data_4c6b70afdf4a2b654cef0c6855893e84
#
_entry.id   4c6b70afdf4a2b654cef0c6855893e84
#
_cell.length_a   1.000
_cell.length_b   1.000
_cell.length_c   1.000
_cell.angle_alpha   90.00
_cell.angle_beta   90.00
_cell.angle_gamma   90.00
#
_symmetry.space_group_name_H-M   'P 1'
#
loop_
_entity.id
_entity.type
_entity.pdbx_description
1 polymer ?
#
loop_
_entity_poly.entity_id
_entity_poly.type
_entity_poly.pdbx_seq_one_letter_code
_entity_poly.pdbx_strand_id
1 'polypeptide(L)'
;MIDPSTSVNVAEAPGEGGGRLGWKTPLAALLFYGLVIAIATYPRINELGSSLPGTRVDPLNHIGVMKWYKSCLLEGKSYLVNPGLQHPTGFPLALNSPMILQAGIFLPLSVAFADDYVCYNVLWFLGFLFSGMSVFVLGWAVLRDRAAAGFAGLLGMICTPMMMRGHGHLELMFAGSMGLFLASWLGFVDRPSRRTLVLAASAYLLGALGAAYFAVLPIVPAVLYVAWRAVSEGRSQGWRGGIRWLVGRTGWFGGFVGLVVPGLLLIFSSQFYASARGLSMERPLAAFARYGTPAWSYLTPTSHHAASAASSVNAYYAAGYPEGECASYLGVVTLLLIGYAAVRRVRFPRAGYWWLALASAVVLSLGAYAELGTHRVPLPAFWLRQTVPMFKSLRAPCRFNLLAGVLAALVAAAGFRRLMAGIRRPWVRALVGSAAVALVVADLAMVPFQSDPIRRPIPGCYEWIRARNPRAAILEAPLLSSGCPHPLTETCAYWQSFHGLRSSSGYSSFINIDFDDLMVDHSPFAAGTLFNPAAFDHPESQSVGVVSDVSVRDYAWLVAKRAKFDYILLHGWDDSVGIRSPSFLKLAKALQGALVFSEPMVLVYEAARLPEPTRPVLLCDEGLRCWRGRPGPPIRVMGRSGRVTAFVPDAVAKQVFTLEARAFRRPRTITLAVGDRELARWDLGPGEFRTLESPPIALPGGLQTLTLRSDGEDAPATPDEEPCEWDTRPYGVQILKLGLKPASAP
;
A
#
# COMPACT_ATOMS: atom_id res chain seq x y z
N MET A 1 30.24 42.69 -25.26
CA MET A 1 31.61 42.22 -25.07
C MET A 1 31.78 41.95 -23.58
N ILE A 2 31.71 40.68 -23.14
CA ILE A 2 31.92 40.24 -21.75
C ILE A 2 33.31 39.58 -21.77
N ASP A 3 34.20 40.10 -20.97
CA ASP A 3 35.60 39.70 -20.83
C ASP A 3 35.72 38.22 -20.43
N PRO A 4 36.44 37.37 -21.18
CA PRO A 4 36.57 35.94 -20.91
C PRO A 4 37.65 35.60 -19.88
N SER A 5 38.22 36.53 -19.15
CA SER A 5 39.38 36.28 -18.27
C SER A 5 39.09 36.14 -16.77
N THR A 6 37.85 36.03 -16.34
CA THR A 6 37.55 35.65 -14.94
C THR A 6 37.50 34.13 -14.80
N SER A 7 38.67 33.50 -14.71
CA SER A 7 38.86 32.20 -14.14
C SER A 7 38.28 32.20 -12.71
N VAL A 8 37.10 31.59 -12.54
CA VAL A 8 36.48 31.40 -11.22
C VAL A 8 37.32 30.39 -10.45
N ASN A 9 38.35 30.86 -9.78
CA ASN A 9 38.95 30.18 -8.66
C ASN A 9 37.88 29.99 -7.62
N VAL A 10 37.28 28.79 -7.55
CA VAL A 10 36.47 28.35 -6.42
C VAL A 10 37.41 28.13 -5.25
N ALA A 11 37.97 29.19 -4.70
CA ALA A 11 38.51 29.18 -3.36
C ALA A 11 37.30 29.04 -2.44
N GLU A 12 37.05 27.79 -1.96
CA GLU A 12 36.24 27.55 -0.78
C GLU A 12 36.85 28.41 0.33
N ALA A 13 36.20 29.49 0.72
CA ALA A 13 36.54 30.17 1.96
C ALA A 13 36.33 29.09 3.06
N PRO A 14 37.36 28.74 3.84
CA PRO A 14 37.21 27.83 4.95
C PRO A 14 36.33 28.55 5.99
N GLY A 15 35.05 28.13 6.06
CA GLY A 15 34.23 28.50 7.22
C GLY A 15 34.93 27.97 8.45
N GLU A 16 35.30 28.85 9.35
CA GLU A 16 35.82 28.54 10.69
C GLU A 16 34.79 27.61 11.39
N GLY A 17 35.00 26.30 11.34
CA GLY A 17 34.09 25.29 11.89
C GLY A 17 34.27 23.87 11.34
N GLY A 18 35.29 23.61 10.52
CA GLY A 18 35.59 22.27 9.93
C GLY A 18 36.00 21.18 10.92
N GLY A 19 35.67 21.32 12.19
CA GLY A 19 35.88 20.29 13.22
C GLY A 19 34.96 19.09 13.02
N ARG A 20 35.44 17.91 13.42
CA ARG A 20 34.61 16.69 13.50
C ARG A 20 33.36 17.00 14.33
N LEU A 21 32.20 16.52 13.87
CA LEU A 21 30.95 16.61 14.63
C LEU A 21 31.12 15.82 15.95
N GLY A 22 31.26 16.53 17.06
CA GLY A 22 31.35 15.89 18.38
C GLY A 22 29.99 15.24 18.71
N TRP A 23 30.02 14.12 19.46
CA TRP A 23 28.82 13.34 19.82
C TRP A 23 27.74 14.15 20.57
N LYS A 24 28.11 15.24 21.26
CA LYS A 24 27.21 16.13 22.00
C LYS A 24 26.19 16.83 21.05
N THR A 25 26.61 17.19 19.82
CA THR A 25 25.71 17.90 18.86
C THR A 25 24.58 17.00 18.36
N PRO A 26 24.83 15.78 17.85
CA PRO A 26 23.72 14.92 17.44
C PRO A 26 22.85 14.47 18.61
N LEU A 27 23.40 14.30 19.83
CA LEU A 27 22.61 14.01 21.01
C LEU A 27 21.69 15.18 21.38
N ALA A 28 22.19 16.42 21.35
CA ALA A 28 21.37 17.61 21.59
C ALA A 28 20.27 17.77 20.53
N ALA A 29 20.58 17.47 19.25
CA ALA A 29 19.59 17.47 18.19
C ALA A 29 18.51 16.40 18.41
N LEU A 30 18.89 15.19 18.79
CA LEU A 30 17.96 14.09 19.09
C LEU A 30 17.00 14.44 20.22
N LEU A 31 17.53 14.97 21.35
CA LEU A 31 16.70 15.39 22.49
C LEU A 31 15.76 16.54 22.11
N PHE A 32 16.27 17.51 21.35
CA PHE A 32 15.46 18.61 20.84
C PHE A 32 14.34 18.12 19.92
N TYR A 33 14.62 17.21 18.99
CA TYR A 33 13.61 16.62 18.12
C TYR A 33 12.59 15.78 18.90
N GLY A 34 13.02 15.06 19.94
CA GLY A 34 12.11 14.34 20.83
C GLY A 34 11.11 15.26 21.50
N LEU A 35 11.58 16.39 22.02
CA LEU A 35 10.70 17.41 22.61
C LEU A 35 9.75 18.01 21.58
N VAL A 36 10.26 18.41 20.41
CA VAL A 36 9.45 19.03 19.36
C VAL A 36 8.37 18.08 18.87
N ILE A 37 8.69 16.80 18.59
CA ILE A 37 7.68 15.89 18.09
C ILE A 37 6.62 15.56 19.14
N ALA A 38 6.97 15.49 20.42
CA ALA A 38 6.02 15.31 21.50
C ALA A 38 5.03 16.49 21.58
N ILE A 39 5.51 17.72 21.36
CA ILE A 39 4.68 18.94 21.33
C ILE A 39 3.83 18.96 20.03
N ALA A 40 4.46 18.74 18.88
CA ALA A 40 3.82 18.87 17.57
C ALA A 40 2.74 17.80 17.30
N THR A 41 2.74 16.73 18.07
CA THR A 41 1.79 15.61 17.95
C THR A 41 0.98 15.37 19.24
N TYR A 42 0.92 16.38 20.14
CA TYR A 42 0.12 16.25 21.37
C TYR A 42 -1.36 15.92 21.01
N PRO A 43 -2.05 15.00 21.72
CA PRO A 43 -1.68 14.36 22.99
C PRO A 43 -1.00 12.99 22.88
N ARG A 44 -0.47 12.60 21.70
CA ARG A 44 0.03 11.24 21.41
C ARG A 44 1.00 10.67 22.46
N ILE A 45 1.83 11.50 23.04
CA ILE A 45 2.79 11.05 24.08
C ILE A 45 2.09 10.50 25.34
N ASN A 46 0.86 10.94 25.61
CA ASN A 46 0.09 10.49 26.76
C ASN A 46 -0.80 9.27 26.43
N GLU A 47 -0.87 8.86 25.17
CA GLU A 47 -1.80 7.84 24.68
C GLU A 47 -1.09 6.57 24.17
N LEU A 48 0.15 6.33 24.60
CA LEU A 48 1.00 5.26 24.05
C LEU A 48 0.36 3.86 24.12
N GLY A 49 -0.40 3.56 25.17
CA GLY A 49 -1.05 2.26 25.35
C GLY A 49 -2.57 2.26 25.06
N SER A 50 -3.19 3.43 24.86
CA SER A 50 -4.65 3.55 24.78
C SER A 50 -5.18 3.71 23.38
N SER A 51 -4.40 4.32 22.46
CA SER A 51 -4.86 4.62 21.11
C SER A 51 -3.76 4.48 20.07
N LEU A 52 -4.16 4.40 18.79
CA LEU A 52 -3.26 4.37 17.63
C LEU A 52 -3.35 5.70 16.85
N PRO A 53 -2.27 6.16 16.20
CA PRO A 53 -2.28 7.41 15.45
C PRO A 53 -3.12 7.29 14.17
N GLY A 54 -3.90 8.35 13.88
CA GLY A 54 -4.77 8.43 12.72
C GLY A 54 -6.00 7.53 12.83
N THR A 55 -6.24 6.73 11.80
CA THR A 55 -7.29 5.69 11.78
C THR A 55 -6.69 4.34 12.17
N ARG A 56 -7.50 3.43 12.73
CA ARG A 56 -7.01 2.10 13.14
C ARG A 56 -6.69 1.15 11.98
N VAL A 57 -7.07 1.49 10.76
CA VAL A 57 -6.96 0.63 9.58
C VAL A 57 -5.52 0.15 9.36
N ASP A 58 -4.63 1.01 8.86
CA ASP A 58 -3.26 0.64 8.58
C ASP A 58 -2.45 0.27 9.84
N PRO A 59 -2.56 0.98 10.99
CA PRO A 59 -1.83 0.61 12.20
C PRO A 59 -2.04 -0.82 12.67
N LEU A 60 -3.28 -1.31 12.68
CA LEU A 60 -3.57 -2.69 13.09
C LEU A 60 -3.01 -3.71 12.08
N ASN A 61 -3.13 -3.44 10.79
CA ASN A 61 -2.51 -4.26 9.75
C ASN A 61 -0.98 -4.31 9.93
N HIS A 62 -0.34 -3.17 10.17
CA HIS A 62 1.11 -3.11 10.40
C HIS A 62 1.54 -3.92 11.63
N ILE A 63 0.81 -3.84 12.74
CA ILE A 63 1.06 -4.66 13.92
C ILE A 63 0.94 -6.15 13.54
N GLY A 64 -0.13 -6.55 12.84
CA GLY A 64 -0.33 -7.92 12.38
C GLY A 64 0.83 -8.43 11.52
N VAL A 65 1.30 -7.62 10.56
CA VAL A 65 2.47 -7.96 9.71
C VAL A 65 3.74 -8.10 10.54
N MET A 66 4.03 -7.17 11.46
CA MET A 66 5.23 -7.25 12.31
C MET A 66 5.19 -8.45 13.25
N LYS A 67 4.03 -8.80 13.81
CA LYS A 67 3.83 -10.02 14.61
C LYS A 67 4.00 -11.29 13.77
N TRP A 68 3.56 -11.27 12.52
CA TRP A 68 3.81 -12.39 11.61
C TRP A 68 5.31 -12.59 11.36
N TYR A 69 6.08 -11.53 11.08
CA TYR A 69 7.54 -11.64 10.97
C TYR A 69 8.18 -12.20 12.24
N LYS A 70 7.72 -11.75 13.42
CA LYS A 70 8.18 -12.29 14.71
C LYS A 70 7.90 -13.79 14.84
N SER A 71 6.68 -14.22 14.50
CA SER A 71 6.30 -15.64 14.52
C SER A 71 7.15 -16.45 13.54
N CYS A 72 7.35 -15.95 12.31
CA CYS A 72 8.20 -16.62 11.32
C CYS A 72 9.62 -16.83 11.81
N LEU A 73 10.20 -15.80 12.45
CA LEU A 73 11.57 -15.87 12.97
C LEU A 73 11.66 -16.86 14.14
N LEU A 74 10.72 -16.83 15.10
CA LEU A 74 10.75 -17.67 16.30
C LEU A 74 10.39 -19.14 16.00
N GLU A 75 9.53 -19.39 15.03
CA GLU A 75 9.01 -20.71 14.72
C GLU A 75 9.61 -21.31 13.44
N GLY A 76 10.56 -20.63 12.80
CA GLY A 76 11.19 -21.09 11.57
C GLY A 76 10.24 -21.19 10.36
N LYS A 77 9.15 -20.41 10.34
CA LYS A 77 8.15 -20.41 9.27
C LYS A 77 8.56 -19.54 8.09
N SER A 78 8.09 -19.90 6.90
CA SER A 78 8.21 -19.02 5.73
C SER A 78 7.39 -17.76 5.91
N TYR A 79 7.98 -16.59 5.63
CA TYR A 79 7.28 -15.31 5.68
C TYR A 79 6.53 -14.98 4.38
N LEU A 80 6.69 -15.77 3.32
CA LEU A 80 6.14 -15.45 1.99
C LEU A 80 4.62 -15.41 1.94
N VAL A 81 3.97 -16.31 2.70
CA VAL A 81 2.50 -16.41 2.79
C VAL A 81 2.10 -16.62 4.26
N ASN A 82 1.13 -15.87 4.74
CA ASN A 82 0.47 -16.13 6.02
C ASN A 82 -0.77 -17.01 5.80
N PRO A 83 -0.74 -18.28 6.15
CA PRO A 83 -1.88 -19.19 5.97
C PRO A 83 -3.02 -18.95 6.97
N GLY A 84 -2.79 -18.11 8.00
CA GLY A 84 -3.77 -17.75 9.01
C GLY A 84 -4.76 -16.66 8.55
N LEU A 85 -4.47 -15.98 7.45
CA LEU A 85 -5.30 -14.90 6.90
C LEU A 85 -5.77 -15.26 5.48
N GLN A 86 -6.88 -14.68 5.05
CA GLN A 86 -7.48 -14.89 3.73
C GLN A 86 -7.63 -16.40 3.38
N HIS A 87 -8.04 -17.20 4.37
CA HIS A 87 -8.35 -18.61 4.12
C HIS A 87 -9.50 -18.74 3.09
N PRO A 88 -9.43 -19.63 2.10
CA PRO A 88 -8.47 -20.74 1.95
C PRO A 88 -7.21 -20.44 1.15
N THR A 89 -7.09 -19.27 0.48
CA THR A 89 -5.96 -18.97 -0.42
C THR A 89 -4.66 -18.65 0.33
N GLY A 90 -4.78 -18.17 1.56
CA GLY A 90 -3.70 -17.58 2.32
C GLY A 90 -3.40 -16.14 1.89
N PHE A 91 -2.67 -15.41 2.74
CA PHE A 91 -2.30 -14.01 2.53
C PHE A 91 -0.86 -13.90 2.04
N PRO A 92 -0.61 -13.62 0.75
CA PRO A 92 0.74 -13.37 0.24
C PRO A 92 1.29 -12.07 0.80
N LEU A 93 2.40 -12.12 1.52
CA LEU A 93 2.98 -10.92 2.14
C LEU A 93 3.45 -9.87 1.11
N ALA A 94 3.71 -10.31 -0.12
CA ALA A 94 4.01 -9.45 -1.27
C ALA A 94 2.97 -8.37 -1.54
N LEU A 95 1.73 -8.60 -1.15
CA LEU A 95 0.62 -7.66 -1.34
C LEU A 95 0.69 -6.45 -0.39
N ASN A 96 1.61 -6.47 0.58
CA ASN A 96 1.92 -5.35 1.47
C ASN A 96 3.33 -4.81 1.25
N SER A 97 3.62 -3.65 1.84
CA SER A 97 5.00 -3.14 1.95
C SER A 97 5.86 -4.11 2.78
N PRO A 98 7.15 -4.29 2.46
CA PRO A 98 8.01 -5.26 3.15
C PRO A 98 8.16 -4.99 4.65
N MET A 99 8.20 -3.75 5.12
CA MET A 99 8.28 -3.35 6.54
C MET A 99 9.31 -4.11 7.38
N ILE A 100 10.38 -4.60 6.76
CA ILE A 100 11.40 -5.43 7.43
C ILE A 100 12.16 -4.62 8.48
N LEU A 101 12.46 -3.34 8.19
CA LEU A 101 13.11 -2.43 9.13
C LEU A 101 12.24 -2.23 10.38
N GLN A 102 10.95 -1.97 10.18
CA GLN A 102 9.99 -1.75 11.26
C GLN A 102 9.82 -3.03 12.10
N ALA A 103 9.69 -4.18 11.46
CA ALA A 103 9.62 -5.47 12.15
C ALA A 103 10.89 -5.75 12.97
N GLY A 104 12.08 -5.43 12.42
CA GLY A 104 13.35 -5.57 13.12
C GLY A 104 13.47 -4.69 14.37
N ILE A 105 12.83 -3.51 14.38
CA ILE A 105 12.77 -2.62 15.55
C ILE A 105 11.63 -3.06 16.50
N PHE A 106 10.49 -3.48 15.97
CA PHE A 106 9.35 -3.97 16.75
C PHE A 106 9.71 -5.21 17.59
N LEU A 107 10.54 -6.08 17.06
CA LEU A 107 10.93 -7.33 17.73
C LEU A 107 11.51 -7.08 19.13
N PRO A 108 12.60 -6.30 19.33
CA PRO A 108 13.11 -5.99 20.67
C PRO A 108 12.12 -5.19 21.52
N LEU A 109 11.34 -4.28 20.94
CA LEU A 109 10.29 -3.55 21.66
C LEU A 109 9.23 -4.51 22.20
N SER A 110 8.80 -5.52 21.43
CA SER A 110 7.82 -6.50 21.86
C SER A 110 8.33 -7.52 22.90
N VAL A 111 9.64 -7.51 23.19
CA VAL A 111 10.23 -8.20 24.34
C VAL A 111 10.26 -7.30 25.56
N ALA A 112 10.53 -6.00 25.35
CA ALA A 112 10.60 -5.02 26.44
C ALA A 112 9.19 -4.60 26.93
N PHE A 113 8.22 -4.52 26.06
CA PHE A 113 6.85 -4.10 26.34
C PHE A 113 5.88 -5.20 25.91
N ALA A 114 5.04 -5.64 26.85
CA ALA A 114 4.01 -6.65 26.56
C ALA A 114 2.84 -6.12 25.70
N ASP A 115 2.77 -4.81 25.49
CA ASP A 115 1.66 -4.13 24.85
C ASP A 115 2.01 -3.72 23.40
N ASP A 116 1.29 -4.27 22.43
CA ASP A 116 1.51 -4.01 20.99
C ASP A 116 1.27 -2.54 20.61
N TYR A 117 0.34 -1.85 21.30
CA TYR A 117 0.05 -0.42 21.07
C TYR A 117 1.24 0.43 21.52
N VAL A 118 1.81 0.13 22.69
CA VAL A 118 3.04 0.79 23.18
C VAL A 118 4.17 0.57 22.18
N CYS A 119 4.40 -0.67 21.74
CA CYS A 119 5.46 -0.99 20.78
C CYS A 119 5.27 -0.21 19.46
N TYR A 120 4.05 -0.17 18.93
CA TYR A 120 3.73 0.56 17.72
C TYR A 120 3.96 2.07 17.88
N ASN A 121 3.47 2.66 18.97
CA ASN A 121 3.59 4.09 19.21
C ASN A 121 5.04 4.52 19.45
N VAL A 122 5.83 3.72 20.17
CA VAL A 122 7.28 3.97 20.32
C VAL A 122 7.96 3.92 18.95
N LEU A 123 7.67 2.91 18.13
CA LEU A 123 8.21 2.78 16.77
C LEU A 123 7.80 3.95 15.88
N TRP A 124 6.58 4.45 16.03
CA TRP A 124 6.05 5.62 15.33
C TRP A 124 6.84 6.88 15.67
N PHE A 125 7.13 7.16 16.97
CA PHE A 125 7.99 8.26 17.38
C PHE A 125 9.43 8.09 16.86
N LEU A 126 9.97 6.86 16.89
CA LEU A 126 11.28 6.57 16.33
C LEU A 126 11.37 6.86 14.83
N GLY A 127 10.29 6.67 14.08
CA GLY A 127 10.23 7.02 12.64
C GLY A 127 10.45 8.52 12.40
N PHE A 128 9.82 9.40 13.18
CA PHE A 128 10.06 10.86 13.12
C PHE A 128 11.49 11.20 13.49
N LEU A 129 11.97 10.69 14.63
CA LEU A 129 13.33 10.97 15.12
C LEU A 129 14.40 10.51 14.13
N PHE A 130 14.24 9.31 13.58
CA PHE A 130 15.12 8.78 12.53
C PHE A 130 15.12 9.69 11.30
N SER A 131 13.96 10.16 10.85
CA SER A 131 13.84 11.04 9.69
C SER A 131 14.49 12.40 9.96
N GLY A 132 14.24 12.99 11.12
CA GLY A 132 14.88 14.23 11.53
C GLY A 132 16.42 14.12 11.59
N MET A 133 16.92 13.07 12.23
CA MET A 133 18.35 12.83 12.35
C MET A 133 19.01 12.54 11.00
N SER A 134 18.35 11.85 10.10
CA SER A 134 18.86 11.56 8.75
C SER A 134 19.00 12.83 7.93
N VAL A 135 18.00 13.73 8.00
CA VAL A 135 18.05 15.03 7.32
C VAL A 135 19.06 15.97 7.99
N PHE A 136 19.24 15.90 9.31
CA PHE A 136 20.36 16.56 10.02
C PHE A 136 21.72 16.13 9.44
N VAL A 137 21.93 14.82 9.22
CA VAL A 137 23.17 14.29 8.64
C VAL A 137 23.38 14.84 7.22
N LEU A 138 22.33 14.89 6.39
CA LEU A 138 22.38 15.52 5.06
C LEU A 138 22.74 17.01 5.17
N GLY A 139 22.07 17.75 6.04
CA GLY A 139 22.31 19.17 6.28
C GLY A 139 23.77 19.41 6.71
N TRP A 140 24.29 18.59 7.65
CA TRP A 140 25.69 18.67 8.07
C TRP A 140 26.67 18.33 6.93
N ALA A 141 26.38 17.27 6.17
CA ALA A 141 27.24 16.87 5.04
C ALA A 141 27.39 17.98 4.00
N VAL A 142 26.33 18.76 3.75
CA VAL A 142 26.28 19.80 2.73
C VAL A 142 26.67 21.16 3.25
N LEU A 143 26.09 21.59 4.38
CA LEU A 143 26.20 22.98 4.86
C LEU A 143 27.37 23.20 5.83
N ARG A 144 27.83 22.17 6.51
CA ARG A 144 28.91 22.24 7.53
C ARG A 144 28.64 23.27 8.64
N ASP A 145 27.37 23.53 8.92
CA ASP A 145 26.89 24.43 9.97
C ASP A 145 25.93 23.66 10.89
N ARG A 146 26.19 23.68 12.21
CA ARG A 146 25.42 22.87 13.19
C ARG A 146 23.98 23.36 13.35
N ALA A 147 23.80 24.67 13.37
CA ALA A 147 22.47 25.28 13.53
C ALA A 147 21.62 25.05 12.27
N ALA A 148 22.21 25.23 11.09
CA ALA A 148 21.52 24.97 9.82
C ALA A 148 21.22 23.47 9.65
N ALA A 149 22.12 22.57 10.04
CA ALA A 149 21.85 21.13 10.03
C ALA A 149 20.72 20.75 10.99
N GLY A 150 20.73 21.32 12.22
CA GLY A 150 19.64 21.16 13.20
C GLY A 150 18.30 21.66 12.65
N PHE A 151 18.31 22.81 12.00
CA PHE A 151 17.11 23.38 11.37
C PHE A 151 16.62 22.55 10.17
N ALA A 152 17.53 22.00 9.34
CA ALA A 152 17.17 21.07 8.28
C ALA A 152 16.49 19.81 8.81
N GLY A 153 17.06 19.21 9.87
CA GLY A 153 16.47 18.03 10.48
C GLY A 153 15.09 18.29 11.08
N LEU A 154 14.90 19.45 11.74
CA LEU A 154 13.61 19.89 12.24
C LEU A 154 12.57 19.94 11.10
N LEU A 155 12.86 20.67 10.04
CA LEU A 155 11.96 20.78 8.87
C LEU A 155 11.68 19.45 8.22
N GLY A 156 12.70 18.59 8.03
CA GLY A 156 12.52 17.25 7.45
C GLY A 156 11.72 16.30 8.32
N MET A 157 11.73 16.52 9.67
CA MET A 157 10.98 15.72 10.63
C MET A 157 9.49 16.06 10.63
N ILE A 158 9.14 17.37 10.64
CA ILE A 158 7.75 17.81 10.83
C ILE A 158 7.12 18.44 9.58
N CYS A 159 7.75 18.34 8.39
CA CYS A 159 7.09 18.80 7.16
C CYS A 159 5.75 18.08 6.96
N THR A 160 4.78 18.77 6.35
CA THR A 160 3.42 18.24 6.22
C THR A 160 3.37 16.85 5.60
N PRO A 161 4.14 16.50 4.53
CA PRO A 161 4.15 15.13 4.04
C PRO A 161 4.51 14.09 5.11
N MET A 162 5.45 14.38 6.01
CA MET A 162 5.83 13.49 7.11
C MET A 162 4.73 13.41 8.19
N MET A 163 4.16 14.56 8.59
CA MET A 163 3.09 14.61 9.59
C MET A 163 1.86 13.86 9.11
N MET A 164 1.48 14.02 7.83
CA MET A 164 0.36 13.29 7.24
C MET A 164 0.60 11.78 7.15
N ARG A 165 1.84 11.31 6.95
CA ARG A 165 2.17 9.88 7.04
C ARG A 165 2.01 9.34 8.45
N GLY A 166 2.20 10.18 9.45
CA GLY A 166 1.91 9.83 10.85
C GLY A 166 0.49 9.35 11.10
N HIS A 167 -0.48 9.67 10.23
CA HIS A 167 -1.88 9.24 10.37
C HIS A 167 -2.15 7.79 9.90
N GLY A 168 -1.13 6.92 9.87
CA GLY A 168 -1.34 5.49 9.62
C GLY A 168 -0.25 4.80 8.79
N HIS A 169 0.55 5.54 8.03
CA HIS A 169 1.53 4.97 7.12
C HIS A 169 2.91 4.79 7.77
N LEU A 170 3.01 3.91 8.77
CA LEU A 170 4.26 3.66 9.52
C LEU A 170 5.43 3.31 8.60
N GLU A 171 5.18 2.59 7.51
CA GLU A 171 6.20 2.21 6.53
C GLU A 171 6.86 3.42 5.87
N LEU A 172 6.15 4.56 5.77
CA LEU A 172 6.66 5.79 5.17
C LEU A 172 7.28 6.76 6.17
N MET A 173 7.18 6.50 7.48
CA MET A 173 7.74 7.35 8.52
C MET A 173 9.27 7.42 8.52
N PHE A 174 9.93 6.45 7.85
CA PHE A 174 11.39 6.40 7.73
C PHE A 174 11.91 7.10 6.45
N ALA A 175 11.13 8.05 5.91
CA ALA A 175 11.46 8.78 4.68
C ALA A 175 12.81 9.53 4.72
N GLY A 176 13.25 9.91 5.90
CA GLY A 176 14.58 10.52 6.07
C GLY A 176 15.74 9.63 5.62
N SER A 177 15.54 8.30 5.51
CA SER A 177 16.53 7.39 4.92
C SER A 177 17.03 7.86 3.56
N MET A 178 16.18 8.55 2.76
CA MET A 178 16.58 9.16 1.50
C MET A 178 17.64 10.25 1.70
N GLY A 179 17.51 11.06 2.78
CA GLY A 179 18.51 12.06 3.15
C GLY A 179 19.85 11.42 3.54
N LEU A 180 19.80 10.35 4.31
CA LEU A 180 21.00 9.59 4.71
C LEU A 180 21.69 8.97 3.48
N PHE A 181 20.91 8.38 2.57
CA PHE A 181 21.43 7.87 1.31
C PHE A 181 22.07 8.97 0.48
N LEU A 182 21.40 10.11 0.27
CA LEU A 182 21.97 11.21 -0.51
C LEU A 182 23.25 11.75 0.09
N ALA A 183 23.33 11.88 1.42
CA ALA A 183 24.57 12.29 2.11
C ALA A 183 25.74 11.33 1.84
N SER A 184 25.49 10.02 1.91
CA SER A 184 26.51 9.00 1.64
C SER A 184 26.83 8.88 0.15
N TRP A 185 25.82 9.04 -0.74
CA TRP A 185 25.97 9.04 -2.19
C TRP A 185 26.89 10.15 -2.69
N LEU A 186 26.75 11.38 -2.16
CA LEU A 186 27.66 12.49 -2.48
C LEU A 186 29.12 12.10 -2.17
N GLY A 187 29.35 11.55 -0.98
CA GLY A 187 30.68 11.10 -0.56
C GLY A 187 31.24 10.02 -1.47
N PHE A 188 30.41 9.07 -1.87
CA PHE A 188 30.77 7.98 -2.78
C PHE A 188 31.09 8.47 -4.19
N VAL A 189 30.25 9.30 -4.79
CA VAL A 189 30.45 9.79 -6.15
C VAL A 189 31.66 10.73 -6.24
N ASP A 190 31.88 11.58 -5.25
CA ASP A 190 32.99 12.54 -5.25
C ASP A 190 34.35 11.87 -4.95
N ARG A 191 34.37 10.97 -3.96
CA ARG A 191 35.59 10.31 -3.48
C ARG A 191 35.32 8.80 -3.30
N PRO A 192 35.26 8.05 -4.40
CA PRO A 192 34.96 6.63 -4.35
C PRO A 192 36.06 5.87 -3.57
N SER A 193 35.62 5.05 -2.63
CA SER A 193 36.45 4.15 -1.83
C SER A 193 35.57 2.99 -1.36
N ARG A 194 36.17 1.88 -0.92
CA ARG A 194 35.42 0.75 -0.34
C ARG A 194 34.50 1.20 0.80
N ARG A 195 34.96 2.10 1.66
CA ARG A 195 34.17 2.63 2.77
C ARG A 195 32.96 3.44 2.31
N THR A 196 33.14 4.37 1.37
CA THR A 196 32.04 5.20 0.84
C THR A 196 31.07 4.38 0.00
N LEU A 197 31.55 3.36 -0.71
CA LEU A 197 30.71 2.39 -1.43
C LEU A 197 29.80 1.63 -0.47
N VAL A 198 30.36 1.02 0.58
CA VAL A 198 29.57 0.27 1.57
C VAL A 198 28.58 1.19 2.30
N LEU A 199 28.98 2.40 2.69
CA LEU A 199 28.09 3.36 3.34
C LEU A 199 26.90 3.75 2.43
N ALA A 200 27.16 4.02 1.16
CA ALA A 200 26.11 4.37 0.21
C ALA A 200 25.17 3.19 -0.06
N ALA A 201 25.71 1.99 -0.27
CA ALA A 201 24.90 0.79 -0.47
C ALA A 201 24.07 0.45 0.77
N SER A 202 24.65 0.50 1.97
CA SER A 202 23.95 0.25 3.23
C SER A 202 22.84 1.28 3.48
N ALA A 203 23.10 2.57 3.25
CA ALA A 203 22.09 3.62 3.44
C ALA A 203 20.92 3.46 2.44
N TYR A 204 21.20 3.04 1.20
CA TYR A 204 20.17 2.76 0.22
C TYR A 204 19.32 1.53 0.61
N LEU A 205 19.97 0.43 0.97
CA LEU A 205 19.28 -0.79 1.40
C LEU A 205 18.48 -0.59 2.70
N LEU A 206 18.98 0.25 3.63
CA LEU A 206 18.25 0.63 4.84
C LEU A 206 16.91 1.30 4.50
N GLY A 207 16.89 2.18 3.49
CA GLY A 207 15.65 2.75 2.98
C GLY A 207 14.73 1.68 2.38
N ALA A 208 15.26 0.82 1.52
CA ALA A 208 14.50 -0.26 0.89
C ALA A 208 13.88 -1.24 1.89
N LEU A 209 14.55 -1.52 3.02
CA LEU A 209 14.03 -2.32 4.13
C LEU A 209 12.81 -1.66 4.81
N GLY A 210 12.71 -0.32 4.79
CA GLY A 210 11.59 0.43 5.36
C GLY A 210 10.36 0.40 4.46
N ALA A 211 10.54 0.75 3.20
CA ALA A 211 9.45 0.76 2.21
C ALA A 211 9.96 0.66 0.78
N ALA A 212 9.19 0.03 -0.11
CA ALA A 212 9.52 -0.08 -1.53
C ALA A 212 9.72 1.30 -2.21
N TYR A 213 9.00 2.33 -1.76
CA TYR A 213 9.15 3.69 -2.26
C TYR A 213 10.56 4.24 -2.06
N PHE A 214 11.22 3.92 -0.94
CA PHE A 214 12.58 4.42 -0.66
C PHE A 214 13.67 3.71 -1.44
N ALA A 215 13.31 2.61 -2.13
CA ALA A 215 14.18 2.03 -3.18
C ALA A 215 14.05 2.77 -4.52
N VAL A 216 12.94 3.50 -4.76
CA VAL A 216 12.67 4.15 -6.08
C VAL A 216 12.91 5.64 -6.05
N LEU A 217 12.32 6.36 -5.07
CA LEU A 217 12.32 7.82 -5.04
C LEU A 217 13.73 8.45 -5.08
N PRO A 218 14.73 7.96 -4.34
CA PRO A 218 16.05 8.58 -4.30
C PRO A 218 16.93 8.29 -5.52
N ILE A 219 16.51 7.38 -6.42
CA ILE A 219 17.26 7.09 -7.66
C ILE A 219 17.35 8.35 -8.53
N VAL A 220 16.25 9.11 -8.65
CA VAL A 220 16.20 10.30 -9.51
C VAL A 220 17.26 11.32 -9.11
N PRO A 221 17.31 11.85 -7.86
CA PRO A 221 18.37 12.77 -7.46
C PRO A 221 19.76 12.11 -7.49
N ALA A 222 19.89 10.81 -7.25
CA ALA A 222 21.18 10.14 -7.35
C ALA A 222 21.74 10.13 -8.77
N VAL A 223 20.92 9.81 -9.76
CA VAL A 223 21.28 9.85 -11.19
C VAL A 223 21.55 11.28 -11.64
N LEU A 224 20.69 12.24 -11.24
CA LEU A 224 20.90 13.67 -11.51
C LEU A 224 22.23 14.17 -10.94
N TYR A 225 22.67 13.66 -9.79
CA TYR A 225 23.98 14.05 -9.23
C TYR A 225 25.14 13.56 -10.08
N VAL A 226 25.10 12.31 -10.56
CA VAL A 226 26.11 11.76 -11.45
C VAL A 226 26.17 12.57 -12.76
N ALA A 227 25.01 12.84 -13.36
CA ALA A 227 24.92 13.66 -14.58
C ALA A 227 25.45 15.08 -14.35
N TRP A 228 25.04 15.72 -13.23
CA TRP A 228 25.52 17.05 -12.86
C TRP A 228 27.04 17.10 -12.69
N ARG A 229 27.62 16.07 -12.04
CA ARG A 229 29.09 15.95 -11.91
C ARG A 229 29.78 15.76 -13.23
N ALA A 230 29.28 14.88 -14.11
CA ALA A 230 29.83 14.64 -15.44
C ALA A 230 29.82 15.95 -16.29
N VAL A 231 28.70 16.69 -16.24
CA VAL A 231 28.59 17.99 -16.92
C VAL A 231 29.55 19.04 -16.31
N SER A 232 29.70 19.06 -14.99
CA SER A 232 30.64 19.98 -14.32
C SER A 232 32.09 19.71 -14.73
N GLU A 233 32.49 18.44 -14.78
CA GLU A 233 33.83 18.04 -15.28
C GLU A 233 33.99 18.34 -16.78
N GLY A 234 32.90 18.15 -17.55
CA GLY A 234 32.90 18.50 -18.98
C GLY A 234 33.05 20.01 -19.23
N ARG A 235 32.48 20.84 -18.35
CA ARG A 235 32.65 22.30 -18.43
C ARG A 235 34.06 22.76 -18.07
N SER A 236 34.75 22.07 -17.17
CA SER A 236 36.10 22.44 -16.72
C SER A 236 37.20 21.87 -17.63
N GLN A 237 37.00 20.66 -18.21
CA GLN A 237 38.04 19.93 -18.94
C GLN A 237 37.64 19.55 -20.38
N GLY A 238 36.56 20.17 -20.91
CA GLY A 238 35.95 19.82 -22.18
C GLY A 238 35.10 18.55 -22.11
N TRP A 239 34.22 18.30 -23.09
CA TRP A 239 33.26 17.18 -23.08
C TRP A 239 33.93 15.82 -22.89
N ARG A 240 35.16 15.64 -23.43
CA ARG A 240 35.97 14.43 -23.21
C ARG A 240 36.38 14.22 -21.74
N GLY A 241 36.51 15.31 -20.97
CA GLY A 241 36.78 15.27 -19.54
C GLY A 241 35.61 14.69 -18.77
N GLY A 242 34.40 15.10 -19.07
CA GLY A 242 33.18 14.53 -18.49
C GLY A 242 33.01 13.04 -18.77
N ILE A 243 33.26 12.61 -20.01
CA ILE A 243 33.22 11.19 -20.37
C ILE A 243 34.30 10.40 -19.62
N ARG A 244 35.55 10.89 -19.61
CA ARG A 244 36.65 10.23 -18.88
C ARG A 244 36.36 10.08 -17.41
N TRP A 245 35.76 11.12 -16.79
CA TRP A 245 35.34 11.08 -15.40
C TRP A 245 34.28 10.01 -15.17
N LEU A 246 33.29 9.86 -16.05
CA LEU A 246 32.24 8.85 -15.97
C LEU A 246 32.81 7.45 -16.16
N VAL A 247 33.61 7.23 -17.21
CA VAL A 247 34.25 5.94 -17.51
C VAL A 247 35.16 5.50 -16.36
N GLY A 248 35.96 6.39 -15.80
CA GLY A 248 36.81 6.10 -14.65
C GLY A 248 36.07 5.67 -13.37
N ARG A 249 34.74 5.84 -13.34
CA ARG A 249 33.91 5.45 -12.20
C ARG A 249 32.99 4.25 -12.46
N THR A 250 32.97 3.72 -13.67
CA THR A 250 32.11 2.56 -14.03
C THR A 250 32.33 1.36 -13.13
N GLY A 251 33.57 1.04 -12.77
CA GLY A 251 33.89 -0.06 -11.86
C GLY A 251 33.30 0.16 -10.44
N TRP A 252 33.32 1.39 -9.95
CA TRP A 252 32.72 1.74 -8.66
C TRP A 252 31.21 1.68 -8.70
N PHE A 253 30.57 2.17 -9.77
CA PHE A 253 29.13 2.05 -9.96
C PHE A 253 28.72 0.58 -10.13
N GLY A 254 29.51 -0.22 -10.86
CA GLY A 254 29.33 -1.66 -10.95
C GLY A 254 29.39 -2.34 -9.58
N GLY A 255 30.36 -1.95 -8.74
CA GLY A 255 30.46 -2.40 -7.34
C GLY A 255 29.25 -2.02 -6.49
N PHE A 256 28.71 -0.80 -6.67
CA PHE A 256 27.49 -0.38 -5.98
C PHE A 256 26.29 -1.23 -6.40
N VAL A 257 26.08 -1.40 -7.70
CA VAL A 257 25.02 -2.26 -8.23
C VAL A 257 25.18 -3.71 -7.76
N GLY A 258 26.42 -4.23 -7.77
CA GLY A 258 26.74 -5.58 -7.30
C GLY A 258 26.44 -5.82 -5.80
N LEU A 259 26.49 -4.77 -4.95
CA LEU A 259 26.09 -4.86 -3.55
C LEU A 259 24.57 -4.66 -3.37
N VAL A 260 23.97 -3.74 -4.12
CA VAL A 260 22.57 -3.34 -3.94
C VAL A 260 21.61 -4.36 -4.54
N VAL A 261 21.88 -4.88 -5.74
CA VAL A 261 20.94 -5.79 -6.44
C VAL A 261 20.67 -7.06 -5.64
N PRO A 262 21.67 -7.80 -5.12
CA PRO A 262 21.40 -8.97 -4.27
C PRO A 262 20.58 -8.62 -3.02
N GLY A 263 20.88 -7.46 -2.39
CA GLY A 263 20.10 -6.95 -1.25
C GLY A 263 18.63 -6.69 -1.61
N LEU A 264 18.37 -6.05 -2.75
CA LEU A 264 17.01 -5.81 -3.24
C LEU A 264 16.29 -7.12 -3.59
N LEU A 265 16.96 -8.07 -4.23
CA LEU A 265 16.39 -9.39 -4.53
C LEU A 265 15.96 -10.10 -3.25
N LEU A 266 16.75 -9.99 -2.17
CA LEU A 266 16.39 -10.55 -0.88
C LEU A 266 15.22 -9.81 -0.23
N ILE A 267 15.26 -8.47 -0.18
CA ILE A 267 14.22 -7.63 0.43
C ILE A 267 12.86 -7.83 -0.27
N PHE A 268 12.86 -7.90 -1.60
CA PHE A 268 11.66 -8.04 -2.42
C PHE A 268 11.40 -9.48 -2.88
N SER A 269 11.98 -10.48 -2.22
CA SER A 269 11.80 -11.90 -2.57
C SER A 269 10.34 -12.35 -2.55
N SER A 270 9.53 -11.81 -1.63
CA SER A 270 8.09 -12.08 -1.59
C SER A 270 7.36 -11.59 -2.85
N GLN A 271 7.73 -10.41 -3.38
CA GLN A 271 7.16 -9.87 -4.61
C GLN A 271 7.54 -10.70 -5.83
N PHE A 272 8.80 -11.14 -5.91
CA PHE A 272 9.24 -12.07 -6.97
C PHE A 272 8.54 -13.41 -6.88
N TYR A 273 8.36 -13.94 -5.67
CA TYR A 273 7.60 -15.17 -5.44
C TYR A 273 6.14 -15.03 -5.90
N ALA A 274 5.47 -13.93 -5.55
CA ALA A 274 4.10 -13.67 -5.96
C ALA A 274 3.97 -13.51 -7.49
N SER A 275 4.91 -12.76 -8.11
CA SER A 275 4.94 -12.60 -9.56
C SER A 275 5.17 -13.94 -10.30
N ALA A 276 6.01 -14.83 -9.76
CA ALA A 276 6.22 -16.17 -10.31
C ALA A 276 4.95 -17.05 -10.23
N ARG A 277 3.99 -16.69 -9.37
CA ARG A 277 2.67 -17.33 -9.25
C ARG A 277 1.57 -16.61 -10.03
N GLY A 278 1.92 -15.63 -10.87
CA GLY A 278 0.97 -14.91 -11.72
C GLY A 278 0.25 -13.76 -11.04
N LEU A 279 0.60 -13.41 -9.78
CA LEU A 279 0.05 -12.20 -9.15
C LEU A 279 0.71 -10.96 -9.75
N SER A 280 -0.09 -10.07 -10.33
CA SER A 280 0.43 -8.82 -10.88
C SER A 280 0.80 -7.85 -9.77
N MET A 281 2.03 -7.32 -9.82
CA MET A 281 2.51 -6.22 -8.99
C MET A 281 2.42 -4.87 -9.71
N GLU A 282 1.83 -4.83 -10.90
CA GLU A 282 1.60 -3.58 -11.62
C GLU A 282 0.35 -2.89 -11.12
N ARG A 283 0.41 -1.57 -11.03
CA ARG A 283 -0.73 -0.73 -10.66
C ARG A 283 -1.39 -0.16 -11.92
N PRO A 284 -2.73 -0.05 -11.97
CA PRO A 284 -3.40 0.60 -13.10
C PRO A 284 -2.94 2.03 -13.28
N LEU A 285 -2.89 2.50 -14.53
CA LEU A 285 -2.55 3.90 -14.84
C LEU A 285 -3.55 4.89 -14.20
N ALA A 286 -4.83 4.51 -14.12
CA ALA A 286 -5.87 5.31 -13.47
C ALA A 286 -5.56 5.54 -11.98
N ALA A 287 -5.14 4.49 -11.25
CA ALA A 287 -4.72 4.60 -9.86
C ALA A 287 -3.48 5.51 -9.72
N PHE A 288 -2.48 5.34 -10.60
CA PHE A 288 -1.29 6.19 -10.60
C PHE A 288 -1.63 7.66 -10.90
N ALA A 289 -2.57 7.93 -11.82
CA ALA A 289 -2.99 9.29 -12.17
C ALA A 289 -3.79 9.96 -11.03
N ARG A 290 -4.64 9.20 -10.31
CA ARG A 290 -5.46 9.71 -9.20
C ARG A 290 -4.63 10.25 -8.04
N TYR A 291 -3.44 9.72 -7.82
CA TYR A 291 -2.57 10.07 -6.70
C TYR A 291 -1.47 11.08 -7.08
N GLY A 292 -1.75 12.03 -7.97
CA GLY A 292 -0.90 13.19 -8.22
C GLY A 292 -1.07 14.25 -7.13
N THR A 293 0.01 14.95 -6.76
CA THR A 293 -0.05 16.13 -5.87
C THR A 293 -0.52 17.34 -6.66
N PRO A 294 -1.60 18.03 -6.29
CA PRO A 294 -1.93 19.30 -6.92
C PRO A 294 -0.88 20.36 -6.57
N ALA A 295 -0.44 21.14 -7.55
CA ALA A 295 0.66 22.12 -7.37
C ALA A 295 0.39 23.13 -6.25
N TRP A 296 -0.87 23.53 -6.09
CA TRP A 296 -1.29 24.46 -5.03
C TRP A 296 -1.12 23.89 -3.61
N SER A 297 -1.10 22.57 -3.44
CA SER A 297 -0.95 21.93 -2.13
C SER A 297 0.39 22.22 -1.45
N TYR A 298 1.42 22.60 -2.22
CA TYR A 298 2.70 23.05 -1.65
C TYR A 298 2.60 24.38 -0.91
N LEU A 299 1.57 25.16 -1.22
CA LEU A 299 1.31 26.48 -0.64
C LEU A 299 0.12 26.50 0.32
N THR A 300 -0.72 25.46 0.30
CA THR A 300 -1.98 25.42 1.04
C THR A 300 -1.88 24.46 2.22
N PRO A 301 -2.16 24.92 3.45
CA PRO A 301 -2.20 24.05 4.62
C PRO A 301 -3.28 22.97 4.51
N THR A 302 -3.14 21.90 5.31
CA THR A 302 -4.09 20.79 5.39
C THR A 302 -5.27 21.12 6.30
N SER A 303 -6.30 20.25 6.27
CA SER A 303 -7.43 20.30 7.20
C SER A 303 -7.01 20.14 8.67
N HIS A 304 -5.85 19.53 8.93
CA HIS A 304 -5.28 19.35 10.27
C HIS A 304 -4.50 20.56 10.77
N HIS A 305 -4.34 21.60 9.96
CA HIS A 305 -3.63 22.80 10.34
C HIS A 305 -4.50 23.72 11.22
N ALA A 306 -3.94 24.26 12.29
CA ALA A 306 -4.66 25.08 13.25
C ALA A 306 -5.40 26.31 12.64
N ALA A 307 -4.84 26.89 11.57
CA ALA A 307 -5.44 28.04 10.87
C ALA A 307 -6.48 27.65 9.80
N SER A 308 -6.67 26.35 9.51
CA SER A 308 -7.49 25.90 8.39
C SER A 308 -8.92 25.51 8.72
N ALA A 309 -9.36 25.77 9.92
CA ALA A 309 -10.56 25.24 10.59
C ALA A 309 -11.88 25.20 9.79
N ALA A 310 -11.98 25.74 8.60
CA ALA A 310 -13.24 25.69 7.83
C ALA A 310 -13.10 25.63 6.31
N SER A 311 -12.00 26.05 5.70
CA SER A 311 -11.97 26.28 4.24
C SER A 311 -11.14 25.30 3.42
N SER A 312 -10.12 24.68 4.00
CA SER A 312 -9.17 23.82 3.25
C SER A 312 -9.63 22.37 3.08
N VAL A 313 -10.45 21.84 4.01
CA VAL A 313 -11.06 20.49 3.86
C VAL A 313 -11.78 20.36 2.52
N ASN A 314 -12.51 21.42 2.15
CA ASN A 314 -13.28 21.43 0.90
C ASN A 314 -12.41 21.47 -0.36
N ALA A 315 -11.19 22.04 -0.29
CA ALA A 315 -10.36 22.20 -1.49
C ALA A 315 -9.84 20.87 -2.04
N TYR A 316 -9.33 19.98 -1.17
CA TYR A 316 -8.88 18.65 -1.59
C TYR A 316 -10.04 17.76 -2.03
N TYR A 317 -11.15 17.72 -1.25
CA TYR A 317 -12.31 16.92 -1.58
C TYR A 317 -13.02 17.43 -2.83
N ALA A 318 -13.21 18.75 -2.97
CA ALA A 318 -13.82 19.34 -4.15
C ALA A 318 -13.00 19.11 -5.44
N ALA A 319 -11.67 19.04 -5.30
CA ALA A 319 -10.76 18.74 -6.41
C ALA A 319 -10.54 17.23 -6.62
N GLY A 320 -11.16 16.34 -5.82
CA GLY A 320 -11.07 14.89 -5.98
C GLY A 320 -9.73 14.27 -5.56
N TYR A 321 -8.89 14.99 -4.81
CA TYR A 321 -7.60 14.49 -4.34
C TYR A 321 -7.68 13.89 -2.92
N PRO A 322 -7.04 12.74 -2.66
CA PRO A 322 -6.91 12.19 -1.31
C PRO A 322 -5.90 13.02 -0.50
N GLU A 323 -6.40 13.88 0.40
CA GLU A 323 -5.56 14.78 1.21
C GLU A 323 -4.46 14.03 1.95
N GLY A 324 -4.78 12.90 2.60
CA GLY A 324 -3.83 12.08 3.35
C GLY A 324 -2.61 11.64 2.55
N GLU A 325 -2.73 11.50 1.22
CA GLU A 325 -1.63 11.12 0.33
C GLU A 325 -0.98 12.32 -0.36
N CYS A 326 -1.78 13.33 -0.75
CA CYS A 326 -1.34 14.40 -1.67
C CYS A 326 -0.92 15.69 -0.95
N ALA A 327 -1.19 15.83 0.35
CA ALA A 327 -0.84 17.01 1.11
C ALA A 327 0.68 17.26 1.13
N SER A 328 1.10 18.45 0.73
CA SER A 328 2.51 18.76 0.46
C SER A 328 2.96 20.14 0.97
N TYR A 329 2.14 20.80 1.78
CA TYR A 329 2.43 22.11 2.34
C TYR A 329 3.81 22.16 3.00
N LEU A 330 4.63 23.12 2.60
CA LEU A 330 6.01 23.23 3.09
C LEU A 330 6.14 24.09 4.35
N GLY A 331 5.12 24.85 4.70
CA GLY A 331 5.14 25.83 5.78
C GLY A 331 5.62 27.21 5.33
N VAL A 332 5.03 28.29 5.91
CA VAL A 332 5.33 29.69 5.56
C VAL A 332 6.80 30.00 5.76
N VAL A 333 7.38 29.63 6.92
CA VAL A 333 8.79 29.91 7.23
C VAL A 333 9.72 29.19 6.22
N THR A 334 9.42 27.95 5.88
CA THR A 334 10.18 27.18 4.89
C THR A 334 10.14 27.85 3.51
N LEU A 335 8.92 28.23 3.07
CA LEU A 335 8.74 28.93 1.78
C LEU A 335 9.45 30.28 1.73
N LEU A 336 9.37 31.07 2.81
CA LEU A 336 10.08 32.34 2.90
C LEU A 336 11.61 32.16 2.85
N LEU A 337 12.15 31.13 3.52
CA LEU A 337 13.58 30.85 3.51
C LEU A 337 14.06 30.30 2.15
N ILE A 338 13.25 29.51 1.46
CA ILE A 338 13.51 29.05 0.08
C ILE A 338 13.48 30.28 -0.87
N GLY A 339 12.44 31.12 -0.77
CA GLY A 339 12.33 32.38 -1.54
C GLY A 339 13.49 33.29 -1.26
N TYR A 340 13.89 33.49 -0.01
CA TYR A 340 15.08 34.26 0.36
C TYR A 340 16.35 33.67 -0.26
N ALA A 341 16.52 32.33 -0.19
CA ALA A 341 17.68 31.68 -0.80
C ALA A 341 17.74 31.89 -2.32
N ALA A 342 16.58 31.86 -3.00
CA ALA A 342 16.46 32.09 -4.44
C ALA A 342 16.78 33.56 -4.81
N VAL A 343 16.08 34.53 -4.19
CA VAL A 343 16.22 35.96 -4.47
C VAL A 343 17.64 36.43 -4.17
N ARG A 344 18.19 36.01 -3.02
CA ARG A 344 19.55 36.39 -2.62
C ARG A 344 20.63 35.53 -3.28
N ARG A 345 20.25 34.59 -4.17
CA ARG A 345 21.17 33.69 -4.88
C ARG A 345 22.17 33.07 -3.91
N VAL A 346 21.67 32.54 -2.78
CA VAL A 346 22.50 31.98 -1.69
C VAL A 346 23.42 30.90 -2.23
N ARG A 347 24.74 31.11 -2.06
CA ARG A 347 25.76 30.17 -2.50
C ARG A 347 25.99 29.15 -1.37
N PHE A 348 25.90 27.87 -1.68
CA PHE A 348 26.26 26.74 -0.84
C PHE A 348 26.75 25.58 -1.71
N PRO A 349 27.45 24.59 -1.17
CA PRO A 349 28.03 23.53 -1.96
C PRO A 349 26.99 22.84 -2.86
N ARG A 350 27.25 22.79 -4.16
CA ARG A 350 26.39 22.15 -5.17
C ARG A 350 24.97 22.74 -5.26
N ALA A 351 24.80 24.03 -4.97
CA ALA A 351 23.50 24.69 -4.94
C ALA A 351 22.64 24.39 -6.19
N GLY A 352 23.22 24.50 -7.40
CA GLY A 352 22.52 24.23 -8.66
C GLY A 352 21.95 22.81 -8.73
N TYR A 353 22.68 21.81 -8.25
CA TYR A 353 22.19 20.44 -8.17
C TYR A 353 21.00 20.33 -7.19
N TRP A 354 21.10 20.94 -6.00
CA TRP A 354 20.03 20.82 -5.01
C TRP A 354 18.73 21.51 -5.45
N TRP A 355 18.84 22.62 -6.16
CA TRP A 355 17.68 23.27 -6.79
C TRP A 355 17.06 22.37 -7.87
N LEU A 356 17.88 21.74 -8.72
CA LEU A 356 17.42 20.82 -9.75
C LEU A 356 16.76 19.58 -9.13
N ALA A 357 17.36 19.02 -8.09
CA ALA A 357 16.81 17.86 -7.37
C ALA A 357 15.45 18.19 -6.72
N LEU A 358 15.33 19.36 -6.06
CA LEU A 358 14.07 19.82 -5.48
C LEU A 358 13.00 20.01 -6.56
N ALA A 359 13.33 20.70 -7.64
CA ALA A 359 12.40 20.91 -8.76
C ALA A 359 11.94 19.58 -9.37
N SER A 360 12.85 18.62 -9.57
CA SER A 360 12.50 17.29 -10.10
C SER A 360 11.59 16.51 -9.16
N ALA A 361 11.83 16.55 -7.85
CA ALA A 361 10.97 15.90 -6.86
C ALA A 361 9.57 16.49 -6.84
N VAL A 362 9.46 17.83 -6.90
CA VAL A 362 8.17 18.53 -7.00
C VAL A 362 7.45 18.13 -8.28
N VAL A 363 8.11 18.22 -9.45
CA VAL A 363 7.49 17.89 -10.75
C VAL A 363 7.02 16.43 -10.80
N LEU A 364 7.82 15.49 -10.28
CA LEU A 364 7.43 14.07 -10.24
C LEU A 364 6.26 13.79 -9.28
N SER A 365 6.14 14.59 -8.21
CA SER A 365 5.02 14.46 -7.29
C SER A 365 3.67 14.89 -7.90
N LEU A 366 3.68 15.76 -8.91
CA LEU A 366 2.46 16.24 -9.57
C LEU A 366 1.69 15.12 -10.28
N GLY A 367 2.31 13.95 -10.48
CA GLY A 367 1.65 12.78 -11.02
C GLY A 367 1.80 12.60 -12.53
N ALA A 368 0.86 11.84 -13.12
CA ALA A 368 0.93 11.45 -14.53
C ALA A 368 0.61 12.59 -15.48
N TYR A 369 -0.33 13.45 -15.11
CA TYR A 369 -0.88 14.48 -16.01
C TYR A 369 -1.03 15.81 -15.30
N ALA A 370 -0.81 16.90 -16.06
CA ALA A 370 -1.32 18.22 -15.72
C ALA A 370 -2.64 18.46 -16.46
N GLU A 371 -3.65 18.92 -15.72
CA GLU A 371 -4.95 19.29 -16.31
C GLU A 371 -4.93 20.77 -16.68
N LEU A 372 -5.01 21.07 -17.98
CA LEU A 372 -5.08 22.43 -18.54
C LEU A 372 -6.43 22.59 -19.25
N GLY A 373 -7.45 22.97 -18.52
CA GLY A 373 -8.84 22.99 -19.02
C GLY A 373 -9.30 21.58 -19.37
N THR A 374 -9.66 21.35 -20.63
CA THR A 374 -10.08 20.04 -21.14
C THR A 374 -8.93 19.12 -21.59
N HIS A 375 -7.69 19.63 -21.60
CA HIS A 375 -6.52 18.89 -22.08
C HIS A 375 -5.72 18.29 -20.93
N ARG A 376 -5.31 17.02 -21.10
CA ARG A 376 -4.37 16.34 -20.21
C ARG A 376 -2.99 16.29 -20.84
N VAL A 377 -2.04 17.00 -20.23
CA VAL A 377 -0.65 17.04 -20.69
C VAL A 377 0.17 16.03 -19.86
N PRO A 378 0.81 15.01 -20.50
CA PRO A 378 1.60 14.02 -19.79
C PRO A 378 2.84 14.68 -19.15
N LEU A 379 3.04 14.41 -17.86
CA LEU A 379 4.17 14.88 -17.06
C LEU A 379 5.32 13.85 -17.06
N PRO A 380 6.53 14.22 -16.60
CA PRO A 380 7.67 13.31 -16.53
C PRO A 380 7.40 11.98 -15.79
N ALA A 381 6.56 11.99 -14.77
CA ALA A 381 6.19 10.77 -14.04
C ALA A 381 5.42 9.76 -14.93
N PHE A 382 4.60 10.23 -15.88
CA PHE A 382 3.95 9.38 -16.88
C PHE A 382 4.99 8.65 -17.74
N TRP A 383 5.97 9.38 -18.28
CA TRP A 383 7.01 8.81 -19.15
C TRP A 383 7.91 7.83 -18.39
N LEU A 384 8.28 8.14 -17.14
CA LEU A 384 9.01 7.20 -16.29
C LEU A 384 8.24 5.91 -16.05
N ARG A 385 6.93 6.01 -15.84
CA ARG A 385 6.07 4.83 -15.69
C ARG A 385 6.03 3.97 -16.97
N GLN A 386 6.03 4.57 -18.15
CA GLN A 386 6.02 3.83 -19.40
C GLN A 386 7.35 3.14 -19.71
N THR A 387 8.47 3.77 -19.30
CA THR A 387 9.81 3.33 -19.70
C THR A 387 10.56 2.54 -18.62
N VAL A 388 10.24 2.75 -17.34
CA VAL A 388 10.97 2.15 -16.21
C VAL A 388 10.04 1.17 -15.47
N PRO A 389 10.29 -0.16 -15.54
CA PRO A 389 9.36 -1.17 -14.99
C PRO A 389 8.99 -0.95 -13.52
N MET A 390 9.97 -0.59 -12.66
CA MET A 390 9.67 -0.38 -11.24
C MET A 390 8.71 0.78 -10.95
N PHE A 391 8.52 1.74 -11.89
CA PHE A 391 7.50 2.79 -11.75
C PHE A 391 6.09 2.27 -12.00
N LYS A 392 5.90 1.13 -12.68
CA LYS A 392 4.59 0.52 -12.89
C LYS A 392 3.99 -0.05 -11.60
N SER A 393 4.83 -0.42 -10.63
CA SER A 393 4.39 -0.90 -9.31
C SER A 393 4.05 0.24 -8.34
N LEU A 394 4.38 1.50 -8.67
CA LEU A 394 4.06 2.64 -7.82
C LEU A 394 2.57 3.00 -7.96
N ARG A 395 1.86 3.08 -6.83
CA ARG A 395 0.48 3.55 -6.76
C ARG A 395 0.41 5.08 -6.74
N ALA A 396 1.28 5.72 -5.97
CA ALA A 396 1.12 7.10 -5.55
C ALA A 396 2.37 7.94 -5.90
N PRO A 397 2.43 8.56 -7.10
CA PRO A 397 3.53 9.46 -7.46
C PRO A 397 3.62 10.67 -6.53
N CYS A 398 2.51 11.11 -5.91
CA CYS A 398 2.52 12.16 -4.89
C CYS A 398 3.55 11.89 -3.78
N ARG A 399 3.94 10.63 -3.50
CA ARG A 399 4.94 10.28 -2.47
C ARG A 399 6.34 10.85 -2.77
N PHE A 400 6.60 11.38 -3.97
CA PHE A 400 7.76 12.24 -4.21
C PHE A 400 7.72 13.52 -3.37
N ASN A 401 6.57 13.92 -2.78
CA ASN A 401 6.47 15.02 -1.83
C ASN A 401 7.32 14.80 -0.57
N LEU A 402 7.51 13.53 -0.13
CA LEU A 402 8.43 13.20 0.97
C LEU A 402 9.88 13.56 0.63
N LEU A 403 10.31 13.23 -0.60
CA LEU A 403 11.63 13.62 -1.09
C LEU A 403 11.73 15.13 -1.28
N ALA A 404 10.68 15.78 -1.81
CA ALA A 404 10.62 17.24 -1.94
C ALA A 404 10.73 17.91 -0.57
N GLY A 405 10.08 17.37 0.48
CA GLY A 405 10.20 17.86 1.86
C GLY A 405 11.64 17.80 2.38
N VAL A 406 12.33 16.66 2.19
CA VAL A 406 13.76 16.51 2.56
C VAL A 406 14.65 17.53 1.84
N LEU A 407 14.44 17.71 0.54
CA LEU A 407 15.24 18.63 -0.28
C LEU A 407 14.91 20.11 0.01
N ALA A 408 13.63 20.43 0.23
CA ALA A 408 13.17 21.74 0.66
C ALA A 408 13.76 22.13 2.01
N ALA A 409 13.80 21.20 2.97
CA ALA A 409 14.43 21.39 4.26
C ALA A 409 15.91 21.78 4.15
N LEU A 410 16.66 21.14 3.24
CA LEU A 410 18.07 21.47 2.99
C LEU A 410 18.23 22.88 2.38
N VAL A 411 17.43 23.22 1.37
CA VAL A 411 17.49 24.53 0.71
C VAL A 411 17.08 25.66 1.66
N ALA A 412 15.99 25.45 2.44
CA ALA A 412 15.57 26.39 3.47
C ALA A 412 16.65 26.59 4.54
N ALA A 413 17.32 25.51 4.98
CA ALA A 413 18.41 25.58 5.93
C ALA A 413 19.63 26.35 5.37
N ALA A 414 19.90 26.26 4.08
CA ALA A 414 20.93 27.12 3.45
C ALA A 414 20.52 28.61 3.50
N GLY A 415 19.25 28.92 3.26
CA GLY A 415 18.67 30.25 3.45
C GLY A 415 18.77 30.73 4.89
N PHE A 416 18.40 29.87 5.85
CA PHE A 416 18.51 30.12 7.28
C PHE A 416 19.97 30.43 7.69
N ARG A 417 20.94 29.60 7.27
CA ARG A 417 22.37 29.84 7.52
C ARG A 417 22.78 31.23 7.04
N ARG A 418 22.39 31.61 5.83
CA ARG A 418 22.74 32.93 5.26
C ARG A 418 22.09 34.07 6.01
N LEU A 419 20.82 33.90 6.42
CA LEU A 419 20.11 34.89 7.25
C LEU A 419 20.82 35.10 8.59
N MET A 420 21.13 33.98 9.31
CA MET A 420 21.81 34.02 10.59
C MET A 420 23.22 34.63 10.51
N ALA A 421 23.96 34.38 9.42
CA ALA A 421 25.27 34.97 9.19
C ALA A 421 25.23 36.53 8.99
N GLY A 422 24.08 37.07 8.57
CA GLY A 422 23.89 38.53 8.44
C GLY A 422 23.65 39.24 9.78
N ILE A 423 23.32 38.53 10.84
CA ILE A 423 23.02 39.07 12.17
C ILE A 423 24.28 39.13 13.01
N ARG A 424 24.79 40.37 13.25
CA ARG A 424 26.05 40.59 14.00
C ARG A 424 25.91 40.32 15.51
N ARG A 425 24.77 40.73 16.11
CA ARG A 425 24.55 40.65 17.57
C ARG A 425 24.15 39.22 17.94
N PRO A 426 24.89 38.51 18.84
CA PRO A 426 24.64 37.11 19.14
C PRO A 426 23.24 36.86 19.78
N TRP A 427 22.78 37.78 20.64
CA TRP A 427 21.45 37.63 21.25
C TRP A 427 20.33 37.83 20.26
N VAL A 428 20.47 38.76 19.27
CA VAL A 428 19.49 38.91 18.18
C VAL A 428 19.46 37.66 17.30
N ARG A 429 20.65 37.09 17.02
CA ARG A 429 20.75 35.85 16.27
C ARG A 429 20.04 34.69 17.01
N ALA A 430 20.24 34.56 18.31
CA ALA A 430 19.56 33.56 19.14
C ALA A 430 18.03 33.80 19.13
N LEU A 431 17.59 35.04 19.32
CA LEU A 431 16.16 35.38 19.30
C LEU A 431 15.50 35.06 17.93
N VAL A 432 16.10 35.49 16.83
CA VAL A 432 15.57 35.22 15.47
C VAL A 432 15.59 33.73 15.16
N GLY A 433 16.65 33.01 15.55
CA GLY A 433 16.72 31.57 15.40
C GLY A 433 15.65 30.82 16.19
N SER A 434 15.44 31.18 17.44
CA SER A 434 14.39 30.60 18.29
C SER A 434 13.00 30.94 17.80
N ALA A 435 12.78 32.18 17.33
CA ALA A 435 11.52 32.59 16.73
C ALA A 435 11.22 31.80 15.45
N ALA A 436 12.22 31.60 14.58
CA ALA A 436 12.07 30.79 13.37
C ALA A 436 11.68 29.34 13.71
N VAL A 437 12.31 28.74 14.72
CA VAL A 437 11.96 27.40 15.21
C VAL A 437 10.53 27.37 15.76
N ALA A 438 10.18 28.32 16.62
CA ALA A 438 8.84 28.38 17.23
C ALA A 438 7.75 28.56 16.17
N LEU A 439 7.98 29.44 15.17
CA LEU A 439 7.07 29.64 14.06
C LEU A 439 6.92 28.39 13.17
N VAL A 440 8.03 27.68 12.90
CA VAL A 440 7.99 26.41 12.17
C VAL A 440 7.15 25.37 12.92
N VAL A 441 7.35 25.25 14.23
CA VAL A 441 6.58 24.30 15.04
C VAL A 441 5.11 24.71 15.09
N ALA A 442 4.81 25.98 15.30
CA ALA A 442 3.44 26.48 15.33
C ALA A 442 2.70 26.33 14.00
N ASP A 443 3.43 26.46 12.88
CA ASP A 443 2.88 26.35 11.52
C ASP A 443 2.68 24.89 11.08
N LEU A 444 3.57 23.98 11.48
CA LEU A 444 3.54 22.60 10.98
C LEU A 444 3.04 21.55 12.01
N ALA A 445 2.85 21.94 13.26
CA ALA A 445 2.28 21.04 14.27
C ALA A 445 0.83 20.68 13.95
N MET A 446 0.47 19.45 14.24
CA MET A 446 -0.91 18.95 14.14
C MET A 446 -1.41 18.66 15.56
N VAL A 447 -2.05 19.65 16.18
CA VAL A 447 -2.51 19.58 17.57
C VAL A 447 -3.98 20.00 17.65
N PRO A 448 -4.89 19.13 18.18
CA PRO A 448 -4.62 17.75 18.63
C PRO A 448 -4.32 16.81 17.46
N PHE A 449 -3.34 15.92 17.65
CA PHE A 449 -3.05 14.91 16.63
C PHE A 449 -4.12 13.83 16.62
N GLN A 450 -4.72 13.59 15.47
CA GLN A 450 -5.81 12.62 15.34
C GLN A 450 -5.36 11.23 15.77
N SER A 451 -6.18 10.58 16.58
CA SER A 451 -5.97 9.21 17.03
C SER A 451 -7.28 8.44 17.04
N ASP A 452 -7.20 7.12 16.93
CA ASP A 452 -8.32 6.23 17.18
C ASP A 452 -8.29 5.74 18.64
N PRO A 453 -9.19 6.23 19.52
CA PRO A 453 -9.17 5.92 20.94
C PRO A 453 -9.72 4.53 21.27
N ILE A 454 -10.28 3.80 20.30
CA ILE A 454 -11.03 2.57 20.58
C ILE A 454 -10.10 1.35 20.54
N ARG A 455 -9.65 0.91 21.71
CA ARG A 455 -9.06 -0.41 21.87
C ARG A 455 -10.17 -1.42 22.14
N ARG A 456 -10.51 -2.23 21.14
CA ARG A 456 -11.56 -3.24 21.29
C ARG A 456 -11.01 -4.52 21.91
N PRO A 457 -11.72 -5.09 22.93
CA PRO A 457 -11.33 -6.38 23.46
C PRO A 457 -11.47 -7.47 22.39
N ILE A 458 -10.64 -8.49 22.49
CA ILE A 458 -10.75 -9.69 21.63
C ILE A 458 -12.02 -10.42 22.04
N PRO A 459 -12.95 -10.72 21.10
CA PRO A 459 -14.17 -11.46 21.41
C PRO A 459 -13.89 -12.83 22.02
N GLY A 460 -14.68 -13.21 23.02
CA GLY A 460 -14.55 -14.51 23.73
C GLY A 460 -14.81 -15.71 22.84
N CYS A 461 -15.55 -15.51 21.74
CA CYS A 461 -15.83 -16.57 20.76
C CYS A 461 -14.55 -17.23 20.20
N TYR A 462 -13.47 -16.49 20.00
CA TYR A 462 -12.23 -17.07 19.47
C TYR A 462 -11.57 -18.04 20.46
N GLU A 463 -11.56 -17.69 21.75
CA GLU A 463 -11.05 -18.61 22.78
C GLU A 463 -11.96 -19.85 22.90
N TRP A 464 -13.28 -19.63 22.86
CA TRP A 464 -14.27 -20.71 22.87
C TRP A 464 -14.08 -21.67 21.70
N ILE A 465 -13.82 -21.17 20.47
CA ILE A 465 -13.53 -22.00 19.29
C ILE A 465 -12.20 -22.73 19.47
N ARG A 466 -11.14 -22.00 19.86
CA ARG A 466 -9.79 -22.56 20.00
C ARG A 466 -9.73 -23.68 21.02
N ALA A 467 -10.49 -23.56 22.11
CA ALA A 467 -10.59 -24.61 23.12
C ALA A 467 -11.21 -25.91 22.57
N ARG A 468 -12.04 -25.82 21.54
CA ARG A 468 -12.71 -26.97 20.90
C ARG A 468 -11.94 -27.52 19.71
N ASN A 469 -11.45 -26.61 18.87
CA ASN A 469 -10.68 -26.95 17.68
C ASN A 469 -9.59 -25.89 17.45
N PRO A 470 -8.36 -26.09 17.96
CA PRO A 470 -7.26 -25.13 17.82
C PRO A 470 -6.79 -24.95 16.37
N ARG A 471 -7.22 -25.81 15.44
CA ARG A 471 -6.90 -25.72 14.01
C ARG A 471 -8.08 -25.27 13.17
N ALA A 472 -9.17 -24.82 13.78
CA ALA A 472 -10.36 -24.40 13.07
C ALA A 472 -10.07 -23.34 12.03
N ALA A 473 -10.84 -23.39 10.95
CA ALA A 473 -10.96 -22.32 9.97
C ALA A 473 -12.29 -21.60 10.19
N ILE A 474 -12.24 -20.26 10.22
CA ILE A 474 -13.38 -19.40 10.48
C ILE A 474 -13.67 -18.49 9.31
N LEU A 475 -14.92 -18.42 8.90
CA LEU A 475 -15.42 -17.43 7.96
C LEU A 475 -15.96 -16.25 8.76
N GLU A 476 -15.33 -15.10 8.61
CA GLU A 476 -15.74 -13.85 9.31
C GLU A 476 -16.54 -12.97 8.34
N ALA A 477 -17.80 -12.76 8.64
CA ALA A 477 -18.68 -11.90 7.88
C ALA A 477 -19.01 -10.61 8.66
N PRO A 478 -19.09 -9.45 7.97
CA PRO A 478 -19.09 -9.29 6.52
C PRO A 478 -17.71 -9.52 5.88
N LEU A 479 -17.70 -10.20 4.74
CA LEU A 479 -16.52 -10.31 3.90
C LEU A 479 -16.29 -8.99 3.13
N LEU A 480 -15.06 -8.53 3.15
CA LEU A 480 -14.63 -7.32 2.44
C LEU A 480 -13.57 -7.69 1.41
N SER A 481 -13.53 -6.96 0.29
CA SER A 481 -12.45 -7.10 -0.67
C SER A 481 -11.10 -6.94 0.04
N SER A 482 -10.15 -7.78 -0.31
CA SER A 482 -8.81 -7.78 0.25
C SER A 482 -8.09 -6.43 0.11
N GLY A 483 -8.45 -5.63 -0.89
CA GLY A 483 -7.93 -4.27 -1.10
C GLY A 483 -8.80 -3.16 -0.48
N CYS A 484 -9.88 -3.49 0.25
CA CYS A 484 -10.76 -2.49 0.87
C CYS A 484 -10.29 -2.20 2.32
N PRO A 485 -9.78 -0.99 2.61
CA PRO A 485 -9.43 -0.61 3.96
C PRO A 485 -10.70 -0.40 4.79
N HIS A 486 -10.93 -1.27 5.76
CA HIS A 486 -12.08 -1.19 6.65
C HIS A 486 -11.72 -1.60 8.08
N PRO A 487 -12.17 -0.86 9.12
CA PRO A 487 -11.80 -1.14 10.51
C PRO A 487 -12.08 -2.57 10.97
N LEU A 488 -13.12 -3.21 10.47
CA LEU A 488 -13.43 -4.60 10.82
C LEU A 488 -12.35 -5.57 10.33
N THR A 489 -11.99 -5.47 9.04
CA THR A 489 -11.03 -6.40 8.40
C THR A 489 -9.68 -6.37 9.09
N GLU A 490 -9.16 -5.16 9.41
CA GLU A 490 -7.88 -5.05 10.09
C GLU A 490 -7.96 -5.46 11.55
N THR A 491 -9.08 -5.20 12.22
CA THR A 491 -9.25 -5.65 13.61
C THR A 491 -9.31 -7.17 13.68
N CYS A 492 -10.04 -7.83 12.80
CA CYS A 492 -10.08 -9.30 12.72
C CYS A 492 -8.71 -9.86 12.34
N ALA A 493 -7.99 -9.25 11.40
CA ALA A 493 -6.62 -9.63 11.05
C ALA A 493 -5.64 -9.45 12.22
N TYR A 494 -5.79 -8.37 12.99
CA TYR A 494 -5.02 -8.15 14.22
C TYR A 494 -5.36 -9.20 15.28
N TRP A 495 -6.64 -9.49 15.53
CA TRP A 495 -7.05 -10.53 16.47
C TRP A 495 -6.55 -11.92 16.08
N GLN A 496 -6.46 -12.21 14.77
CA GLN A 496 -5.89 -13.45 14.26
C GLN A 496 -4.50 -13.73 14.83
N SER A 497 -3.70 -12.71 15.02
CA SER A 497 -2.35 -12.82 15.61
C SER A 497 -2.35 -13.31 17.09
N PHE A 498 -3.48 -13.30 17.77
CA PHE A 498 -3.64 -13.79 19.14
C PHE A 498 -4.31 -15.17 19.19
N HIS A 499 -5.42 -15.33 18.45
CA HIS A 499 -6.16 -16.60 18.51
C HIS A 499 -5.55 -17.68 17.60
N GLY A 500 -4.81 -17.31 16.55
CA GLY A 500 -4.09 -18.23 15.68
C GLY A 500 -4.95 -19.11 14.78
N LEU A 501 -6.30 -18.96 14.79
CA LEU A 501 -7.20 -19.68 13.91
C LEU A 501 -7.03 -19.22 12.46
N ARG A 502 -7.34 -20.06 11.49
CA ARG A 502 -7.35 -19.67 10.08
C ARG A 502 -8.60 -18.84 9.79
N SER A 503 -8.42 -17.58 9.38
CA SER A 503 -9.50 -16.62 9.18
C SER A 503 -9.64 -16.24 7.70
N SER A 504 -10.87 -15.98 7.25
CA SER A 504 -11.15 -15.36 5.96
C SER A 504 -10.79 -13.87 5.92
N SER A 505 -10.51 -13.23 7.06
CA SER A 505 -10.15 -11.81 7.12
C SER A 505 -8.71 -11.56 6.65
N GLY A 506 -8.45 -10.33 6.23
CA GLY A 506 -7.12 -9.85 5.86
C GLY A 506 -7.21 -8.67 4.89
N TYR A 507 -6.34 -7.68 5.08
CA TYR A 507 -6.22 -6.48 4.24
C TYR A 507 -4.84 -6.39 3.60
N SER A 508 -4.79 -5.97 2.36
CA SER A 508 -3.56 -5.77 1.61
C SER A 508 -3.57 -4.52 0.74
N SER A 509 -2.39 -3.95 0.53
CA SER A 509 -2.22 -2.80 -0.36
C SER A 509 -2.48 -3.12 -1.84
N PHE A 510 -2.36 -4.39 -2.23
CA PHE A 510 -2.78 -4.93 -3.53
C PHE A 510 -3.95 -5.89 -3.33
N ILE A 511 -4.83 -6.00 -4.31
CA ILE A 511 -5.95 -6.93 -4.25
C ILE A 511 -5.42 -8.36 -4.43
N ASN A 512 -5.80 -9.26 -3.51
CA ASN A 512 -5.67 -10.70 -3.71
C ASN A 512 -6.86 -11.17 -4.55
N ILE A 513 -6.70 -11.07 -5.86
CA ILE A 513 -7.79 -11.32 -6.82
C ILE A 513 -8.35 -12.74 -6.64
N ASP A 514 -7.48 -13.73 -6.41
CA ASP A 514 -7.91 -15.11 -6.28
C ASP A 514 -8.78 -15.32 -5.02
N PHE A 515 -8.47 -14.61 -3.92
CA PHE A 515 -9.31 -14.62 -2.72
C PHE A 515 -10.63 -13.89 -2.98
N ASP A 516 -10.58 -12.70 -3.58
CA ASP A 516 -11.77 -11.90 -3.82
C ASP A 516 -12.72 -12.60 -4.79
N ASP A 517 -12.22 -13.20 -5.88
CA ASP A 517 -13.03 -13.93 -6.85
C ASP A 517 -13.72 -15.15 -6.23
N LEU A 518 -13.04 -15.84 -5.29
CA LEU A 518 -13.56 -17.02 -4.65
C LEU A 518 -14.51 -16.70 -3.49
N MET A 519 -14.15 -15.72 -2.64
CA MET A 519 -14.78 -15.52 -1.35
C MET A 519 -15.66 -14.28 -1.26
N VAL A 520 -15.28 -13.19 -1.92
CA VAL A 520 -15.93 -11.90 -1.73
C VAL A 520 -16.95 -11.61 -2.82
N ASP A 521 -16.54 -11.76 -4.08
CA ASP A 521 -17.38 -11.37 -5.19
C ASP A 521 -18.61 -12.25 -5.34
N HIS A 522 -19.75 -11.59 -5.33
CA HIS A 522 -21.07 -12.24 -5.38
C HIS A 522 -21.34 -13.22 -4.21
N SER A 523 -20.67 -13.04 -3.07
CA SER A 523 -20.96 -13.78 -1.85
C SER A 523 -22.09 -13.13 -1.04
N PRO A 524 -23.06 -13.90 -0.50
CA PRO A 524 -24.05 -13.36 0.44
C PRO A 524 -23.43 -12.87 1.75
N PHE A 525 -22.18 -13.23 2.04
CA PHE A 525 -21.41 -12.74 3.17
C PHE A 525 -20.65 -11.47 2.87
N ALA A 526 -20.60 -11.02 1.60
CA ALA A 526 -19.89 -9.80 1.22
C ALA A 526 -20.55 -8.55 1.84
N ALA A 527 -19.73 -7.61 2.27
CA ALA A 527 -20.21 -6.35 2.85
C ALA A 527 -21.17 -5.60 1.92
N GLY A 528 -20.87 -5.55 0.61
CA GLY A 528 -21.75 -4.93 -0.38
C GLY A 528 -23.15 -5.54 -0.44
N THR A 529 -23.28 -6.85 -0.20
CA THR A 529 -24.56 -7.55 -0.12
C THR A 529 -25.23 -7.31 1.23
N LEU A 530 -24.49 -7.47 2.33
CA LEU A 530 -25.02 -7.31 3.69
C LEU A 530 -25.45 -5.88 4.03
N PHE A 531 -24.81 -4.88 3.40
CA PHE A 531 -25.11 -3.46 3.62
C PHE A 531 -26.17 -2.91 2.65
N ASN A 532 -26.55 -3.69 1.64
CA ASN A 532 -27.63 -3.33 0.71
C ASN A 532 -28.83 -4.29 0.88
N PRO A 533 -29.88 -3.91 1.63
CA PRO A 533 -31.05 -4.77 1.82
C PRO A 533 -31.73 -5.20 0.51
N ALA A 534 -31.75 -4.34 -0.50
CA ALA A 534 -32.35 -4.65 -1.81
C ALA A 534 -31.64 -5.80 -2.52
N ALA A 535 -30.33 -5.98 -2.33
CA ALA A 535 -29.58 -7.10 -2.90
C ALA A 535 -30.02 -8.46 -2.30
N PHE A 536 -30.58 -8.46 -1.09
CA PHE A 536 -31.09 -9.67 -0.42
C PHE A 536 -32.49 -10.07 -0.88
N ASP A 537 -33.29 -9.13 -1.35
CA ASP A 537 -34.69 -9.36 -1.73
C ASP A 537 -34.85 -9.82 -3.19
N HIS A 538 -33.84 -9.65 -4.01
CA HIS A 538 -33.82 -10.10 -5.39
C HIS A 538 -32.81 -11.24 -5.59
N PRO A 539 -33.25 -12.51 -5.58
CA PRO A 539 -32.36 -13.67 -5.82
C PRO A 539 -31.54 -13.55 -7.11
N GLU A 540 -32.07 -12.85 -8.11
CA GLU A 540 -31.42 -12.62 -9.41
C GLU A 540 -30.35 -11.53 -9.38
N SER A 541 -30.43 -10.58 -8.43
CA SER A 541 -29.43 -9.54 -8.21
C SER A 541 -28.44 -9.89 -7.09
N GLN A 542 -28.63 -11.03 -6.44
CA GLN A 542 -27.71 -11.49 -5.43
C GLN A 542 -26.38 -11.81 -6.09
N SER A 543 -25.41 -11.50 -5.40
CA SER A 543 -23.99 -11.72 -5.55
C SER A 543 -23.55 -13.12 -5.95
N VAL A 544 -24.45 -14.07 -5.91
CA VAL A 544 -24.34 -15.40 -6.50
C VAL A 544 -24.69 -15.37 -8.01
N GLY A 545 -24.87 -14.19 -8.57
CA GLY A 545 -25.55 -13.86 -9.81
C GLY A 545 -25.14 -14.58 -11.09
N VAL A 546 -24.03 -15.31 -11.09
CA VAL A 546 -23.68 -16.21 -12.18
C VAL A 546 -24.25 -17.61 -11.95
N VAL A 547 -24.64 -17.93 -10.71
CA VAL A 547 -25.24 -19.23 -10.36
C VAL A 547 -26.73 -19.05 -10.02
N SER A 548 -27.62 -19.67 -10.75
CA SER A 548 -29.06 -19.56 -10.54
C SER A 548 -29.56 -20.43 -9.39
N ASP A 549 -30.59 -19.95 -8.67
CA ASP A 549 -31.44 -20.70 -7.75
C ASP A 549 -30.77 -21.25 -6.47
N VAL A 550 -29.76 -20.57 -5.95
CA VAL A 550 -29.06 -20.97 -4.71
C VAL A 550 -29.57 -20.16 -3.51
N SER A 551 -30.08 -20.84 -2.48
CA SER A 551 -30.41 -20.19 -1.24
C SER A 551 -29.14 -19.77 -0.48
N VAL A 552 -29.25 -18.71 0.35
CA VAL A 552 -28.14 -18.23 1.22
C VAL A 552 -27.58 -19.35 2.09
N ARG A 553 -28.47 -20.21 2.63
CA ARG A 553 -28.10 -21.35 3.47
C ARG A 553 -27.30 -22.40 2.69
N ASP A 554 -27.78 -22.75 1.49
CA ASP A 554 -27.13 -23.74 0.65
C ASP A 554 -25.78 -23.27 0.15
N TYR A 555 -25.68 -21.95 -0.15
CA TYR A 555 -24.41 -21.31 -0.47
C TYR A 555 -23.44 -21.36 0.73
N ALA A 556 -23.91 -21.01 1.94
CA ALA A 556 -23.11 -21.08 3.15
C ALA A 556 -22.55 -22.48 3.40
N TRP A 557 -23.40 -23.50 3.23
CA TRP A 557 -22.99 -24.90 3.34
C TRP A 557 -21.91 -25.24 2.32
N LEU A 558 -22.11 -24.86 1.04
CA LEU A 558 -21.19 -25.21 -0.04
C LEU A 558 -19.84 -24.51 0.13
N VAL A 559 -19.83 -23.21 0.47
CA VAL A 559 -18.59 -22.47 0.75
C VAL A 559 -17.85 -23.08 1.93
N ALA A 560 -18.56 -23.38 3.02
CA ALA A 560 -17.95 -23.98 4.20
C ALA A 560 -17.32 -25.35 3.87
N LYS A 561 -18.01 -26.18 3.10
CA LYS A 561 -17.48 -27.49 2.67
C LYS A 561 -16.29 -27.35 1.70
N ARG A 562 -16.42 -26.48 0.68
CA ARG A 562 -15.38 -26.26 -0.34
C ARG A 562 -14.10 -25.67 0.26
N ALA A 563 -14.22 -24.64 1.08
CA ALA A 563 -13.10 -23.94 1.70
C ALA A 563 -12.71 -24.54 3.07
N LYS A 564 -13.39 -25.57 3.54
CA LYS A 564 -13.14 -26.24 4.82
C LYS A 564 -13.19 -25.30 6.02
N PHE A 565 -14.23 -24.46 6.08
CA PHE A 565 -14.54 -23.67 7.27
C PHE A 565 -15.27 -24.54 8.30
N ASP A 566 -14.84 -24.44 9.54
CA ASP A 566 -15.48 -25.12 10.67
C ASP A 566 -16.58 -24.25 11.28
N TYR A 567 -16.39 -22.92 11.27
CA TYR A 567 -17.34 -21.96 11.85
C TYR A 567 -17.54 -20.75 10.94
N ILE A 568 -18.74 -20.16 11.04
CA ILE A 568 -19.11 -18.89 10.41
C ILE A 568 -19.41 -17.90 11.53
N LEU A 569 -18.71 -16.76 11.55
CA LEU A 569 -18.87 -15.68 12.51
C LEU A 569 -19.56 -14.50 11.85
N LEU A 570 -20.67 -14.04 12.44
CA LEU A 570 -21.33 -12.81 12.02
C LEU A 570 -21.02 -11.71 13.03
N HIS A 571 -20.25 -10.71 12.61
CA HIS A 571 -19.87 -9.57 13.43
C HIS A 571 -20.89 -8.44 13.33
N GLY A 572 -21.50 -8.09 14.43
CA GLY A 572 -22.34 -6.90 14.59
C GLY A 572 -21.53 -5.69 15.02
N TRP A 573 -20.71 -5.18 14.13
CA TRP A 573 -19.66 -4.23 14.46
C TRP A 573 -20.11 -2.78 14.63
N ASP A 574 -21.16 -2.38 13.96
CA ASP A 574 -21.68 -1.01 13.97
C ASP A 574 -23.17 -1.02 14.28
N ASP A 575 -23.61 -0.16 15.16
CA ASP A 575 -25.03 -0.02 15.49
C ASP A 575 -25.89 0.36 14.27
N SER A 576 -25.29 0.97 13.25
CA SER A 576 -25.96 1.32 12.00
C SER A 576 -26.05 0.16 11.00
N VAL A 577 -25.17 -0.86 11.08
CA VAL A 577 -25.01 -1.93 10.08
C VAL A 577 -24.83 -3.31 10.73
N GLY A 578 -24.95 -3.42 12.03
CA GLY A 578 -24.68 -4.64 12.78
C GLY A 578 -25.73 -5.73 12.67
N ILE A 579 -25.68 -6.69 13.60
CA ILE A 579 -26.61 -7.84 13.75
C ILE A 579 -28.08 -7.40 13.71
N ARG A 580 -28.36 -6.11 13.94
CA ARG A 580 -29.71 -5.54 13.88
C ARG A 580 -30.15 -5.09 12.48
N SER A 581 -29.25 -5.06 11.49
CA SER A 581 -29.67 -4.71 10.14
C SER A 581 -30.57 -5.80 9.52
N PRO A 582 -31.52 -5.45 8.65
CA PRO A 582 -32.42 -6.42 8.04
C PRO A 582 -31.68 -7.56 7.32
N SER A 583 -30.58 -7.26 6.64
CA SER A 583 -29.79 -8.26 5.91
C SER A 583 -29.06 -9.22 6.85
N PHE A 584 -28.48 -8.72 7.93
CA PHE A 584 -27.88 -9.56 8.96
C PHE A 584 -28.90 -10.44 9.66
N LEU A 585 -30.10 -9.91 9.97
CA LEU A 585 -31.19 -10.68 10.56
C LEU A 585 -31.66 -11.80 9.63
N LYS A 586 -31.77 -11.54 8.32
CA LYS A 586 -32.11 -12.58 7.32
C LYS A 586 -31.02 -13.66 7.26
N LEU A 587 -29.74 -13.28 7.23
CA LEU A 587 -28.62 -14.20 7.25
C LEU A 587 -28.59 -15.01 8.56
N ALA A 588 -28.70 -14.35 9.69
CA ALA A 588 -28.77 -15.00 11.01
C ALA A 588 -29.93 -15.99 11.10
N LYS A 589 -31.12 -15.63 10.58
CA LYS A 589 -32.29 -16.51 10.53
C LYS A 589 -32.04 -17.71 9.60
N ALA A 590 -31.42 -17.51 8.44
CA ALA A 590 -31.10 -18.61 7.52
C ALA A 590 -30.14 -19.63 8.14
N LEU A 591 -29.25 -19.20 9.03
CA LEU A 591 -28.24 -20.04 9.70
C LEU A 591 -28.67 -20.49 11.11
N GLN A 592 -29.85 -20.12 11.61
CA GLN A 592 -30.27 -20.31 12.99
C GLN A 592 -30.08 -21.71 13.54
N GLY A 593 -30.34 -22.75 12.74
CA GLY A 593 -30.18 -24.16 13.15
C GLY A 593 -28.73 -24.56 13.45
N ALA A 594 -27.75 -23.77 13.02
CA ALA A 594 -26.33 -24.01 13.23
C ALA A 594 -25.71 -23.12 14.30
N LEU A 595 -26.49 -22.26 14.99
CA LEU A 595 -25.98 -21.37 16.03
C LEU A 595 -25.47 -22.18 17.23
N VAL A 596 -24.22 -21.92 17.66
CA VAL A 596 -23.54 -22.64 18.75
C VAL A 596 -23.00 -21.74 19.85
N PHE A 597 -22.81 -20.46 19.55
CA PHE A 597 -22.33 -19.48 20.52
C PHE A 597 -22.83 -18.08 20.15
N SER A 598 -23.12 -17.25 21.15
CA SER A 598 -23.60 -15.89 20.97
C SER A 598 -23.03 -14.97 22.04
N GLU A 599 -22.51 -13.85 21.63
CA GLU A 599 -22.14 -12.72 22.49
C GLU A 599 -22.62 -11.40 21.85
N PRO A 600 -22.63 -10.26 22.55
CA PRO A 600 -23.33 -9.05 22.09
C PRO A 600 -22.97 -8.59 20.67
N MET A 601 -21.73 -8.84 20.24
CA MET A 601 -21.21 -8.35 18.97
C MET A 601 -20.88 -9.45 17.97
N VAL A 602 -21.05 -10.74 18.32
CA VAL A 602 -20.68 -11.85 17.44
C VAL A 602 -21.63 -13.03 17.63
N LEU A 603 -22.13 -13.57 16.51
CA LEU A 603 -22.85 -14.84 16.45
C LEU A 603 -21.96 -15.89 15.77
N VAL A 604 -21.85 -17.08 16.37
CA VAL A 604 -21.02 -18.18 15.85
C VAL A 604 -21.90 -19.35 15.43
N TYR A 605 -21.76 -19.75 14.20
CA TYR A 605 -22.46 -20.89 13.60
C TYR A 605 -21.46 -21.99 13.28
N GLU A 606 -21.80 -23.24 13.64
CA GLU A 606 -20.98 -24.42 13.33
C GLU A 606 -21.35 -24.96 11.94
N ALA A 607 -20.39 -24.97 11.01
CA ALA A 607 -20.65 -25.35 9.62
C ALA A 607 -21.14 -26.80 9.47
N ALA A 608 -20.71 -27.69 10.36
CA ALA A 608 -21.16 -29.10 10.37
C ALA A 608 -22.65 -29.26 10.68
N ARG A 609 -23.27 -28.24 11.32
CA ARG A 609 -24.72 -28.27 11.65
C ARG A 609 -25.58 -27.64 10.54
N LEU A 610 -24.99 -27.12 9.51
CA LEU A 610 -25.76 -26.63 8.35
C LEU A 610 -26.37 -27.85 7.65
N PRO A 611 -27.67 -27.83 7.36
CA PRO A 611 -28.30 -28.93 6.65
C PRO A 611 -27.78 -29.02 5.22
N GLU A 612 -27.58 -30.24 4.77
CA GLU A 612 -27.14 -30.53 3.41
C GLU A 612 -28.19 -30.05 2.39
N PRO A 613 -27.80 -29.42 1.26
CA PRO A 613 -28.73 -29.02 0.23
C PRO A 613 -29.50 -30.18 -0.34
N THR A 614 -30.80 -30.00 -0.53
CA THR A 614 -31.69 -31.05 -1.15
C THR A 614 -31.73 -30.90 -2.68
N ARG A 615 -31.10 -29.87 -3.24
CA ARG A 615 -30.99 -29.61 -4.68
C ARG A 615 -29.54 -29.47 -5.07
N PRO A 616 -29.19 -29.70 -6.33
CA PRO A 616 -27.85 -29.37 -6.83
C PRO A 616 -27.51 -27.89 -6.61
N VAL A 617 -26.32 -27.62 -6.13
CA VAL A 617 -25.81 -26.27 -5.85
C VAL A 617 -24.46 -26.10 -6.54
N LEU A 618 -24.26 -24.96 -7.18
CA LEU A 618 -23.00 -24.60 -7.84
C LEU A 618 -22.30 -23.45 -7.13
N LEU A 619 -20.98 -23.45 -7.18
CA LEU A 619 -20.11 -22.36 -6.75
C LEU A 619 -19.09 -22.11 -7.86
N CYS A 620 -18.99 -20.87 -8.32
CA CYS A 620 -17.87 -20.45 -9.16
C CYS A 620 -16.56 -20.56 -8.35
N ASP A 621 -15.56 -21.23 -8.93
CA ASP A 621 -14.30 -21.56 -8.28
C ASP A 621 -13.11 -20.99 -9.09
N GLU A 622 -11.90 -21.47 -8.85
CA GLU A 622 -10.67 -20.98 -9.47
C GLU A 622 -10.78 -20.80 -10.99
N GLY A 623 -10.24 -19.69 -11.48
CA GLY A 623 -10.22 -19.37 -12.91
C GLY A 623 -11.49 -18.73 -13.46
N LEU A 624 -12.56 -18.63 -12.68
CA LEU A 624 -13.78 -17.90 -13.00
C LEU A 624 -13.75 -16.54 -12.30
N ARG A 625 -13.15 -15.55 -12.94
CA ARG A 625 -12.86 -14.23 -12.42
C ARG A 625 -14.05 -13.28 -12.57
N CYS A 626 -14.27 -12.40 -11.60
CA CYS A 626 -15.39 -11.48 -11.62
C CYS A 626 -15.10 -10.24 -12.49
N TRP A 627 -16.08 -9.80 -13.27
CA TRP A 627 -16.06 -8.52 -13.97
C TRP A 627 -16.57 -7.43 -13.05
N ARG A 628 -15.66 -6.64 -12.49
CA ARG A 628 -15.95 -5.60 -11.49
C ARG A 628 -16.09 -4.21 -12.12
N GLY A 629 -16.85 -3.35 -11.43
CA GLY A 629 -16.86 -1.92 -11.73
C GLY A 629 -17.73 -1.47 -12.91
N ARG A 630 -18.57 -2.33 -13.47
CA ARG A 630 -19.50 -1.95 -14.54
C ARG A 630 -20.95 -2.07 -14.09
N PRO A 631 -21.82 -1.12 -14.48
CA PRO A 631 -23.26 -1.30 -14.35
C PRO A 631 -23.73 -2.43 -15.27
N GLY A 632 -24.58 -3.30 -14.76
CA GLY A 632 -25.14 -4.41 -15.54
C GLY A 632 -25.17 -5.73 -14.76
N PRO A 633 -25.62 -6.82 -15.37
CA PRO A 633 -25.67 -8.12 -14.73
C PRO A 633 -24.24 -8.58 -14.41
N PRO A 634 -24.07 -9.37 -13.34
CA PRO A 634 -22.78 -9.92 -12.96
C PRO A 634 -22.25 -10.84 -14.08
N ILE A 635 -21.01 -10.62 -14.48
CA ILE A 635 -20.33 -11.41 -15.50
C ILE A 635 -19.08 -12.02 -14.89
N ARG A 636 -18.81 -13.28 -15.21
CA ARG A 636 -17.51 -13.92 -14.96
C ARG A 636 -16.73 -14.02 -16.26
N VAL A 637 -15.41 -13.91 -16.16
CA VAL A 637 -14.52 -14.15 -17.30
C VAL A 637 -13.64 -15.36 -17.01
N MET A 638 -13.33 -16.10 -18.04
CA MET A 638 -12.52 -17.30 -17.97
C MET A 638 -11.40 -17.24 -19.02
N GLY A 639 -10.16 -17.54 -18.62
CA GLY A 639 -9.04 -17.78 -19.52
C GLY A 639 -9.16 -19.14 -20.20
N ARG A 640 -8.07 -19.91 -20.19
CA ARG A 640 -8.08 -21.27 -20.78
C ARG A 640 -8.85 -22.29 -19.97
N SER A 641 -9.04 -22.05 -18.67
CA SER A 641 -9.81 -22.95 -17.81
C SER A 641 -10.44 -22.22 -16.66
N GLY A 642 -11.58 -22.72 -16.21
CA GLY A 642 -12.27 -22.32 -15.00
C GLY A 642 -12.92 -23.51 -14.33
N ARG A 643 -12.99 -23.49 -13.00
CA ARG A 643 -13.58 -24.55 -12.20
C ARG A 643 -14.92 -24.11 -11.64
N VAL A 644 -15.83 -25.06 -11.53
CA VAL A 644 -17.12 -24.94 -10.86
C VAL A 644 -17.21 -26.06 -9.84
N THR A 645 -17.34 -25.73 -8.57
CA THR A 645 -17.65 -26.73 -7.55
C THR A 645 -19.15 -26.96 -7.53
N ALA A 646 -19.56 -28.19 -7.71
CA ALA A 646 -20.96 -28.61 -7.67
C ALA A 646 -21.19 -29.54 -6.49
N PHE A 647 -22.29 -29.36 -5.77
CA PHE A 647 -22.82 -30.38 -4.88
C PHE A 647 -24.05 -31.00 -5.53
N VAL A 648 -24.08 -32.30 -5.57
CA VAL A 648 -25.20 -33.12 -6.12
C VAL A 648 -25.70 -34.04 -5.04
N PRO A 649 -26.98 -33.92 -4.60
CA PRO A 649 -27.58 -34.89 -3.65
C PRO A 649 -27.61 -36.28 -4.24
N ASP A 650 -27.43 -37.32 -3.39
CA ASP A 650 -27.36 -38.74 -3.84
C ASP A 650 -28.62 -39.25 -4.54
N ALA A 651 -29.79 -38.67 -4.25
CA ALA A 651 -31.08 -39.09 -4.81
C ALA A 651 -31.44 -38.41 -6.14
N VAL A 652 -30.51 -37.70 -6.76
CA VAL A 652 -30.87 -36.87 -7.94
C VAL A 652 -30.54 -37.58 -9.24
N ALA A 653 -31.55 -37.61 -10.12
CA ALA A 653 -31.44 -38.09 -11.50
C ALA A 653 -30.40 -37.31 -12.34
N LYS A 654 -30.16 -37.75 -13.59
CA LYS A 654 -29.28 -37.03 -14.53
C LYS A 654 -29.57 -35.54 -14.53
N GLN A 655 -28.51 -34.74 -14.58
CA GLN A 655 -28.54 -33.29 -14.58
C GLN A 655 -28.20 -32.74 -15.97
N VAL A 656 -28.76 -31.60 -16.32
CA VAL A 656 -28.35 -30.80 -17.46
C VAL A 656 -27.59 -29.58 -16.95
N PHE A 657 -26.32 -29.45 -17.35
CA PHE A 657 -25.55 -28.25 -17.10
C PHE A 657 -25.94 -27.16 -18.10
N THR A 658 -26.28 -25.98 -17.60
CA THR A 658 -26.64 -24.82 -18.42
C THR A 658 -25.55 -23.77 -18.31
N LEU A 659 -25.17 -23.18 -19.44
CA LEU A 659 -24.14 -22.15 -19.55
C LEU A 659 -24.67 -21.06 -20.48
N GLU A 660 -24.79 -19.82 -19.95
CA GLU A 660 -25.05 -18.64 -20.75
C GLU A 660 -23.75 -17.85 -20.90
N ALA A 661 -23.16 -17.87 -22.07
CA ALA A 661 -21.85 -17.36 -22.35
C ALA A 661 -21.67 -16.80 -23.76
N ARG A 662 -20.60 -16.05 -23.96
CA ARG A 662 -20.08 -15.64 -25.25
C ARG A 662 -18.57 -15.69 -25.31
N ALA A 663 -18.00 -15.84 -26.48
CA ALA A 663 -16.56 -15.73 -26.67
C ALA A 663 -16.12 -14.26 -26.62
N PHE A 664 -14.89 -14.04 -26.19
CA PHE A 664 -14.25 -12.74 -26.24
C PHE A 664 -13.45 -12.60 -27.54
N ARG A 665 -13.76 -11.58 -28.36
CA ARG A 665 -13.11 -11.21 -29.62
C ARG A 665 -13.14 -12.26 -30.74
N ARG A 666 -12.80 -13.52 -30.47
CA ARG A 666 -12.70 -14.60 -31.50
C ARG A 666 -13.57 -15.76 -31.09
N PRO A 667 -14.08 -16.52 -32.07
CA PRO A 667 -14.78 -17.78 -31.77
C PRO A 667 -13.92 -18.70 -30.87
N ARG A 668 -14.59 -19.39 -29.96
CA ARG A 668 -13.95 -20.31 -29.00
C ARG A 668 -14.72 -21.59 -28.87
N THR A 669 -14.00 -22.68 -28.78
CA THR A 669 -14.57 -23.97 -28.37
C THR A 669 -14.43 -24.15 -26.87
N ILE A 670 -15.57 -24.40 -26.21
CA ILE A 670 -15.61 -24.65 -24.77
C ILE A 670 -15.94 -26.11 -24.51
N THR A 671 -15.21 -26.74 -23.61
CA THR A 671 -15.52 -28.09 -23.14
C THR A 671 -15.83 -28.07 -21.65
N LEU A 672 -16.85 -28.84 -21.25
CA LEU A 672 -17.17 -29.16 -19.87
C LEU A 672 -16.64 -30.57 -19.57
N ALA A 673 -15.90 -30.73 -18.48
CA ALA A 673 -15.32 -32.00 -18.09
C ALA A 673 -15.39 -32.23 -16.58
N VAL A 674 -15.36 -33.52 -16.17
CA VAL A 674 -15.10 -33.96 -14.80
C VAL A 674 -13.84 -34.83 -14.84
N GLY A 675 -12.76 -34.39 -14.20
CA GLY A 675 -11.45 -34.97 -14.39
C GLY A 675 -11.04 -34.91 -15.86
N ASP A 676 -10.71 -36.06 -16.44
CA ASP A 676 -10.35 -36.19 -17.87
C ASP A 676 -11.54 -36.52 -18.79
N ARG A 677 -12.71 -36.77 -18.21
CA ARG A 677 -13.92 -37.13 -18.97
C ARG A 677 -14.60 -35.87 -19.47
N GLU A 678 -14.64 -35.67 -20.79
CA GLU A 678 -15.45 -34.64 -21.45
C GLU A 678 -16.93 -34.99 -21.35
N LEU A 679 -17.74 -34.04 -20.92
CA LEU A 679 -19.18 -34.17 -20.74
C LEU A 679 -19.99 -33.47 -21.81
N ALA A 680 -19.49 -32.32 -22.31
CA ALA A 680 -20.10 -31.54 -23.34
C ALA A 680 -19.07 -30.64 -24.03
N ARG A 681 -19.36 -30.25 -25.28
CA ARG A 681 -18.55 -29.33 -26.10
C ARG A 681 -19.44 -28.37 -26.83
N TRP A 682 -19.04 -27.10 -26.87
CA TRP A 682 -19.80 -26.04 -27.55
C TRP A 682 -18.86 -25.07 -28.26
N ASP A 683 -19.34 -24.57 -29.42
CA ASP A 683 -18.66 -23.48 -30.13
C ASP A 683 -19.38 -22.17 -29.87
N LEU A 684 -18.65 -21.18 -29.41
CA LEU A 684 -19.11 -19.84 -29.09
C LEU A 684 -18.53 -18.82 -30.06
N GLY A 685 -19.40 -17.95 -30.58
CA GLY A 685 -19.01 -16.75 -31.32
C GLY A 685 -18.84 -15.55 -30.41
N PRO A 686 -18.07 -14.50 -30.83
CA PRO A 686 -18.12 -13.19 -30.21
C PRO A 686 -19.47 -12.52 -30.57
N GLY A 687 -20.05 -11.75 -29.69
CA GLY A 687 -21.30 -11.03 -29.89
C GLY A 687 -22.28 -11.22 -28.74
N GLU A 688 -23.46 -11.77 -29.03
CA GLU A 688 -24.48 -11.97 -28.01
C GLU A 688 -24.22 -13.19 -27.13
N PHE A 689 -24.72 -13.14 -25.88
CA PHE A 689 -24.70 -14.28 -24.97
C PHE A 689 -25.66 -15.37 -25.54
N ARG A 690 -25.21 -16.61 -25.48
CA ARG A 690 -25.99 -17.79 -25.89
C ARG A 690 -26.16 -18.74 -24.74
N THR A 691 -27.36 -19.25 -24.56
CA THR A 691 -27.64 -20.32 -23.62
C THR A 691 -27.30 -21.67 -24.27
N LEU A 692 -26.42 -22.39 -23.61
CA LEU A 692 -25.94 -23.71 -24.02
C LEU A 692 -26.36 -24.73 -22.95
N GLU A 693 -26.74 -25.91 -23.38
CA GLU A 693 -27.12 -27.01 -22.50
C GLU A 693 -26.26 -28.24 -22.82
N SER A 694 -25.87 -28.95 -21.76
CA SER A 694 -25.23 -30.23 -21.94
C SER A 694 -26.25 -31.34 -22.23
N PRO A 695 -25.83 -32.46 -22.79
CA PRO A 695 -26.61 -33.70 -22.66
C PRO A 695 -26.89 -34.03 -21.19
N PRO A 696 -27.92 -34.86 -20.89
CA PRO A 696 -28.16 -35.31 -19.54
C PRO A 696 -26.94 -36.05 -18.94
N ILE A 697 -26.35 -35.50 -17.91
CA ILE A 697 -25.10 -35.96 -17.27
C ILE A 697 -25.46 -36.71 -15.97
N ALA A 698 -24.94 -37.92 -15.81
CA ALA A 698 -24.92 -38.57 -14.50
C ALA A 698 -23.70 -38.08 -13.71
N LEU A 699 -23.93 -37.31 -12.67
CA LEU A 699 -22.90 -36.88 -11.73
C LEU A 699 -23.00 -37.72 -10.47
N PRO A 700 -21.88 -38.21 -9.92
CA PRO A 700 -21.91 -38.88 -8.60
C PRO A 700 -22.45 -37.94 -7.53
N GLY A 701 -23.08 -38.50 -6.50
CA GLY A 701 -23.46 -37.73 -5.31
C GLY A 701 -22.25 -37.07 -4.62
N GLY A 702 -22.53 -36.02 -3.84
CA GLY A 702 -21.52 -35.29 -3.11
C GLY A 702 -20.87 -34.14 -3.89
N LEU A 703 -19.71 -33.71 -3.43
CA LEU A 703 -18.96 -32.60 -4.05
C LEU A 703 -18.24 -33.05 -5.32
N GLN A 704 -18.48 -32.36 -6.40
CA GLN A 704 -17.87 -32.57 -7.72
C GLN A 704 -17.17 -31.32 -8.19
N THR A 705 -16.03 -31.48 -8.87
CA THR A 705 -15.36 -30.37 -9.57
C THR A 705 -15.60 -30.51 -11.06
N LEU A 706 -16.36 -29.58 -11.61
CA LEU A 706 -16.57 -29.42 -13.03
C LEU A 706 -15.49 -28.47 -13.57
N THR A 707 -14.89 -28.78 -14.70
CA THR A 707 -13.90 -27.91 -15.35
C THR A 707 -14.42 -27.46 -16.70
N LEU A 708 -14.49 -26.15 -16.89
CA LEU A 708 -14.69 -25.53 -18.19
C LEU A 708 -13.30 -25.26 -18.80
N ARG A 709 -13.10 -25.65 -20.05
CA ARG A 709 -11.84 -25.40 -20.79
C ARG A 709 -12.16 -24.65 -22.07
N SER A 710 -11.33 -23.65 -22.39
CA SER A 710 -11.38 -22.91 -23.66
C SER A 710 -10.14 -23.22 -24.48
N ASP A 711 -10.28 -23.32 -25.80
CA ASP A 711 -9.18 -23.54 -26.75
C ASP A 711 -8.22 -22.34 -26.84
N GLY A 712 -8.57 -21.20 -26.26
CA GLY A 712 -7.68 -20.04 -26.23
C GLY A 712 -8.20 -18.86 -25.40
N GLU A 713 -7.37 -17.83 -25.34
CA GLU A 713 -7.62 -16.59 -24.62
C GLU A 713 -6.95 -15.42 -25.35
N ASP A 714 -7.48 -14.21 -25.19
CA ASP A 714 -6.95 -12.97 -25.75
C ASP A 714 -6.69 -11.96 -24.61
N ALA A 715 -5.60 -11.18 -24.72
CA ALA A 715 -5.34 -10.10 -23.79
C ALA A 715 -6.31 -8.94 -24.02
N PRO A 716 -6.81 -8.28 -22.97
CA PRO A 716 -7.53 -7.01 -23.09
C PRO A 716 -6.66 -5.97 -23.81
N ALA A 717 -7.22 -5.25 -24.79
CA ALA A 717 -6.49 -4.21 -25.52
C ALA A 717 -6.78 -2.81 -24.98
N THR A 718 -7.90 -2.65 -24.29
CA THR A 718 -8.31 -1.37 -23.70
C THR A 718 -8.71 -1.56 -22.24
N PRO A 719 -8.64 -0.52 -21.41
CA PRO A 719 -9.12 -0.57 -20.02
C PRO A 719 -10.59 -1.01 -19.90
N ASP A 720 -11.37 -0.74 -20.96
CA ASP A 720 -12.77 -1.14 -21.01
C ASP A 720 -12.99 -2.64 -21.20
N GLU A 721 -11.98 -3.37 -21.61
CA GLU A 721 -12.01 -4.82 -21.76
C GLU A 721 -11.40 -5.55 -20.57
N GLU A 722 -10.77 -4.83 -19.64
CA GLU A 722 -10.22 -5.41 -18.43
C GLU A 722 -11.36 -5.81 -17.47
N PRO A 723 -11.33 -7.02 -16.87
CA PRO A 723 -12.34 -7.44 -15.89
C PRO A 723 -12.45 -6.51 -14.69
N CYS A 724 -11.32 -5.95 -14.25
CA CYS A 724 -11.27 -4.86 -13.29
C CYS A 724 -9.92 -4.12 -13.45
N GLU A 725 -9.79 -2.95 -12.83
CA GLU A 725 -8.55 -2.16 -12.83
C GLU A 725 -7.30 -2.93 -12.35
N TRP A 726 -7.47 -4.08 -11.73
CA TRP A 726 -6.42 -4.87 -11.09
C TRP A 726 -6.17 -6.22 -11.78
N ASP A 727 -6.98 -6.59 -12.78
CA ASP A 727 -6.88 -7.86 -13.47
C ASP A 727 -6.74 -7.66 -14.98
N THR A 728 -5.51 -7.66 -15.45
CA THR A 728 -5.15 -7.53 -16.88
C THR A 728 -4.87 -8.90 -17.53
N ARG A 729 -5.12 -10.00 -16.80
CA ARG A 729 -4.87 -11.36 -17.33
C ARG A 729 -5.74 -11.65 -18.55
N PRO A 730 -5.22 -12.38 -19.54
CA PRO A 730 -5.99 -12.79 -20.72
C PRO A 730 -7.24 -13.59 -20.36
N TYR A 731 -8.29 -13.50 -21.19
CA TYR A 731 -9.46 -14.35 -21.08
C TYR A 731 -10.06 -14.63 -22.47
N GLY A 732 -10.78 -15.76 -22.59
CA GLY A 732 -11.37 -16.21 -23.85
C GLY A 732 -12.90 -16.19 -23.84
N VAL A 733 -13.50 -16.20 -22.66
CA VAL A 733 -14.93 -16.42 -22.48
C VAL A 733 -15.50 -15.48 -21.42
N GLN A 734 -16.68 -14.95 -21.70
CA GLN A 734 -17.51 -14.21 -20.77
C GLN A 734 -18.75 -15.06 -20.44
N ILE A 735 -19.01 -15.24 -19.14
CA ILE A 735 -20.08 -16.10 -18.62
C ILE A 735 -21.07 -15.21 -17.86
N LEU A 736 -22.33 -15.26 -18.28
CA LEU A 736 -23.42 -14.52 -17.65
C LEU A 736 -24.15 -15.39 -16.62
N LYS A 737 -24.34 -16.69 -16.91
CA LYS A 737 -25.11 -17.57 -16.04
C LYS A 737 -24.59 -19.02 -16.10
N LEU A 738 -24.63 -19.69 -14.95
CA LEU A 738 -24.35 -21.11 -14.80
C LEU A 738 -25.50 -21.77 -14.02
N GLY A 739 -25.83 -23.00 -14.36
CA GLY A 739 -26.87 -23.74 -13.67
C GLY A 739 -26.75 -25.24 -13.82
N LEU A 740 -27.33 -25.96 -12.88
CA LEU A 740 -27.64 -27.39 -12.96
C LEU A 740 -29.14 -27.57 -12.76
N LYS A 741 -29.80 -28.18 -13.72
CA LYS A 741 -31.23 -28.49 -13.62
C LYS A 741 -31.46 -29.99 -13.83
N PRO A 742 -32.47 -30.59 -13.17
CA PRO A 742 -32.84 -31.96 -13.46
C PRO A 742 -33.09 -32.18 -14.95
N ALA A 743 -32.61 -33.28 -15.51
CA ALA A 743 -33.00 -33.66 -16.85
C ALA A 743 -34.51 -33.96 -16.84
N SER A 744 -35.24 -33.37 -17.78
CA SER A 744 -36.64 -33.73 -18.02
C SER A 744 -36.72 -35.25 -18.22
N ALA A 745 -37.70 -35.88 -17.62
CA ALA A 745 -37.97 -37.28 -17.93
C ALA A 745 -38.24 -37.39 -19.47
N PRO A 746 -37.72 -38.42 -20.13
CA PRO A 746 -37.89 -38.59 -21.57
C PRO A 746 -39.35 -38.70 -21.96
#